data_8f4c449da17af13d7191782d260fa0d7
#
_entry.id   8f4c449da17af13d7191782d260fa0d7
#
_cell.length_a   1.000
_cell.length_b   1.000
_cell.length_c   1.000
_cell.angle_alpha   90.00
_cell.angle_beta   90.00
_cell.angle_gamma   90.00
#
_symmetry.space_group_name_H-M   'P 1'
#
loop_
_entity.id
_entity.type
_entity.pdbx_description
1 polymer ?
#
loop_
_entity_poly.entity_id
_entity_poly.type
_entity_poly.pdbx_seq_one_letter_code
_entity_poly.pdbx_strand_id
1 'polypeptide(L)'
;MKMVYQDKILVRGARVHNLKDINVDIPLGKIVGIAGVSGSGKSSLALGVLYSEGSRRYLESLSTYTRRRMTQAARADVDEVLYVPAALAMHQRPAIPGIRSTFGTGTELLNSLRLMFSRLASHRCPNGHYVEPSLRVAAGKDLVCPVCGAHFYPPGAEDLAFNSQGACRTCDGTGTVRTVDESTLIPDENLTIDEGAVAPWNTLMWSLMKDVCRAMGVRTDIPFKDLTDKEKDIVLHGPAEKKHILYKAKNSNDAAELDFTFYNATYTVENALAKVKDEKGMKRVEKFLKLNVCPDCGGTRLSDAARAPRLRGISLADACKMTLTESVEWVKGVPASLPEEMRPMAKSICDSFLDAAKRLMDLGIGYLSLDRSAATLSTGERQRMQLARAVRNRTTGVLYVLDEPSIGLHPSNIIGLCGVMEDLIADGNSVVLVDHDTQILAKSDWMIEMGPGAGTDGGEVVAQGTVNDIEANAQSKIGPFLSDKASVKVRQQVEAANMFNDGKITMTTGAIHTVRPLSVEIPKGRLTVVTGVSGSGKTTMVLESLIPALQAKISGHDLPAHVKSIEADGIRQVKLIDASPIGINVRSTVATYANVHDELRKVFAKTPDAKKHGYKDGDFSYNTGKLRCPTCDGTGVISLDVQFLPDVDIPCPDCRGSRYSKVAGSIRRENAAGEFHSLPELMDMDINSALDACADLKLISQRLKVLRDLGLGYLTLGEETPSLSGGEAQRLKLASEMGRGQSDSVFVFDEPTIGLHPSDVMTLLSVFQSLIDHGATVIVIEHDLDVIRNADYIIDMGPGGGSEGGRIVATGTPDQIRAAKDSATGRFI
;
A
#
# COMPACT_ATOMS: atom_id res chain seq x y z
N MET A 1 3.04 43.49 28.93
CA MET A 1 3.89 42.35 28.71
C MET A 1 3.72 41.95 27.24
N LYS A 2 4.68 42.32 26.35
CA LYS A 2 4.65 41.83 24.96
C LYS A 2 4.85 40.32 25.02
N MET A 3 3.87 39.51 24.59
CA MET A 3 4.12 38.10 24.35
C MET A 3 5.23 38.03 23.31
N VAL A 4 6.38 37.54 23.71
CA VAL A 4 7.45 37.17 22.76
C VAL A 4 6.94 35.89 22.08
N TYR A 5 6.39 36.03 20.89
CA TYR A 5 6.10 34.88 20.05
C TYR A 5 7.44 34.22 19.70
N GLN A 6 7.62 33.00 20.17
CA GLN A 6 8.79 32.21 19.81
C GLN A 6 8.64 31.80 18.36
N ASP A 7 9.64 32.03 17.55
CA ASP A 7 9.64 31.83 16.10
C ASP A 7 10.29 30.49 15.68
N LYS A 8 10.72 29.68 16.68
CA LYS A 8 11.41 28.41 16.44
C LYS A 8 11.03 27.33 17.43
N ILE A 9 11.05 26.08 16.98
CA ILE A 9 11.11 24.89 17.82
C ILE A 9 12.58 24.65 18.16
N LEU A 10 12.88 24.37 19.42
CA LEU A 10 14.23 24.06 19.87
C LEU A 10 14.30 22.59 20.27
N VAL A 11 15.12 21.81 19.56
CA VAL A 11 15.39 20.39 19.87
C VAL A 11 16.81 20.32 20.45
N ARG A 12 16.96 19.62 21.58
CA ARG A 12 18.25 19.45 22.25
C ARG A 12 18.43 18.00 22.66
N GLY A 13 19.61 17.46 22.35
CA GLY A 13 20.00 16.13 22.78
C GLY A 13 19.14 15.01 22.18
N ALA A 14 18.77 15.09 20.91
CA ALA A 14 17.94 14.05 20.31
C ALA A 14 18.74 12.80 19.92
N ARG A 15 18.29 11.63 20.45
CA ARG A 15 18.94 10.30 20.30
C ARG A 15 17.98 9.22 19.82
N VAL A 16 16.86 9.61 19.19
CA VAL A 16 15.86 8.67 18.67
C VAL A 16 16.44 7.88 17.51
N HIS A 17 16.34 6.54 17.57
CA HIS A 17 16.89 5.58 16.59
C HIS A 17 18.39 5.83 16.35
N ASN A 18 18.77 6.27 15.16
CA ASN A 18 20.16 6.52 14.78
C ASN A 18 20.65 7.95 15.01
N LEU A 19 19.84 8.85 15.61
CA LEU A 19 20.26 10.22 15.88
C LEU A 19 21.38 10.28 16.93
N LYS A 20 22.41 11.09 16.66
CA LYS A 20 23.63 11.18 17.46
C LYS A 20 23.66 12.44 18.33
N ASP A 21 22.76 12.52 19.31
CA ASP A 21 22.72 13.63 20.29
C ASP A 21 22.62 15.02 19.63
N ILE A 22 21.73 15.13 18.63
CA ILE A 22 21.67 16.32 17.79
C ILE A 22 20.92 17.48 18.46
N ASN A 23 21.38 18.70 18.13
CA ASN A 23 20.75 19.95 18.49
C ASN A 23 20.33 20.68 17.21
N VAL A 24 19.05 21.03 17.10
CA VAL A 24 18.54 21.70 15.89
C VAL A 24 17.44 22.70 16.22
N ASP A 25 17.46 23.84 15.54
CA ASP A 25 16.45 24.90 15.61
C ASP A 25 15.61 24.88 14.34
N ILE A 26 14.28 24.79 14.47
CA ILE A 26 13.34 24.64 13.37
C ILE A 26 12.40 25.84 13.35
N PRO A 27 12.41 26.69 12.31
CA PRO A 27 11.56 27.88 12.25
C PRO A 27 10.08 27.51 12.16
N LEU A 28 9.24 28.28 12.86
CA LEU A 28 7.78 28.18 12.82
C LEU A 28 7.20 29.08 11.72
N GLY A 29 5.98 28.75 11.24
CA GLY A 29 5.31 29.51 10.18
C GLY A 29 6.03 29.42 8.82
N LYS A 30 6.79 28.36 8.60
CA LYS A 30 7.63 28.12 7.43
C LYS A 30 7.45 26.70 6.90
N ILE A 31 7.80 26.52 5.62
CA ILE A 31 8.00 25.20 5.01
C ILE A 31 9.46 24.80 5.26
N VAL A 32 9.66 23.76 6.07
CA VAL A 32 10.99 23.25 6.42
C VAL A 32 11.18 21.90 5.77
N GLY A 33 12.14 21.79 4.84
CA GLY A 33 12.52 20.54 4.17
C GLY A 33 13.59 19.79 4.96
N ILE A 34 13.38 18.51 5.22
CA ILE A 34 14.38 17.60 5.78
C ILE A 34 14.85 16.67 4.67
N ALA A 35 16.09 16.84 4.25
CA ALA A 35 16.73 16.07 3.18
C ALA A 35 17.86 15.16 3.70
N GLY A 36 18.41 14.31 2.85
CA GLY A 36 19.56 13.46 3.14
C GLY A 36 19.40 12.06 2.55
N VAL A 37 20.45 11.26 2.54
CA VAL A 37 20.42 9.88 2.00
C VAL A 37 19.46 8.98 2.76
N SER A 38 19.03 7.87 2.13
CA SER A 38 18.19 6.86 2.80
C SER A 38 18.88 6.35 4.06
N GLY A 39 18.13 6.22 5.19
CA GLY A 39 18.69 5.78 6.47
C GLY A 39 19.51 6.83 7.24
N SER A 40 19.55 8.12 6.81
CA SER A 40 20.33 9.18 7.50
C SER A 40 19.70 9.74 8.77
N GLY A 41 18.47 9.35 9.13
CA GLY A 41 17.78 9.81 10.33
C GLY A 41 16.70 10.88 10.09
N LYS A 42 16.30 11.17 8.86
CA LYS A 42 15.25 12.15 8.50
C LYS A 42 13.93 11.89 9.22
N SER A 43 13.37 10.68 9.05
CA SER A 43 12.11 10.30 9.69
C SER A 43 12.25 10.17 11.20
N SER A 44 13.47 9.85 11.71
CA SER A 44 13.76 9.85 13.15
C SER A 44 13.60 11.26 13.74
N LEU A 45 14.08 12.31 13.05
CA LEU A 45 13.89 13.70 13.47
C LEU A 45 12.43 14.14 13.28
N ALA A 46 11.84 13.96 12.10
CA ALA A 46 10.51 14.45 11.77
C ALA A 46 9.40 13.75 12.55
N LEU A 47 9.34 12.41 12.48
CA LEU A 47 8.30 11.62 13.13
C LEU A 47 8.69 11.21 14.55
N GLY A 48 9.93 10.75 14.75
CA GLY A 48 10.40 10.23 16.02
C GLY A 48 10.56 11.33 17.10
N VAL A 49 10.90 12.56 16.73
CA VAL A 49 11.07 13.67 17.65
C VAL A 49 9.91 14.66 17.56
N LEU A 50 9.77 15.37 16.43
CA LEU A 50 8.85 16.50 16.33
C LEU A 50 7.38 16.10 16.44
N TYR A 51 6.97 15.10 15.66
CA TYR A 51 5.59 14.60 15.72
C TYR A 51 5.30 13.93 17.08
N SER A 52 6.20 13.07 17.56
CA SER A 52 6.00 12.36 18.83
C SER A 52 5.81 13.34 20.00
N GLU A 53 6.67 14.35 20.13
CA GLU A 53 6.56 15.34 21.21
C GLU A 53 5.38 16.30 21.04
N GLY A 54 5.11 16.78 19.82
CA GLY A 54 3.97 17.66 19.55
C GLY A 54 2.63 16.95 19.74
N SER A 55 2.49 15.71 19.27
CA SER A 55 1.29 14.88 19.46
C SER A 55 1.10 14.52 20.92
N ARG A 56 2.16 14.08 21.63
CA ARG A 56 2.11 13.75 23.06
C ARG A 56 1.62 14.91 23.93
N ARG A 57 2.20 16.10 23.76
CA ARG A 57 1.83 17.30 24.54
C ARG A 57 0.37 17.72 24.29
N TYR A 58 -0.09 17.61 23.03
CA TYR A 58 -1.49 17.85 22.71
C TYR A 58 -2.41 16.85 23.42
N LEU A 59 -2.08 15.55 23.37
CA LEU A 59 -2.87 14.52 24.03
C LEU A 59 -2.86 14.66 25.56
N GLU A 60 -1.75 15.09 26.15
CA GLU A 60 -1.66 15.36 27.60
C GLU A 60 -2.59 16.49 28.06
N SER A 61 -2.91 17.44 27.18
CA SER A 61 -3.86 18.53 27.47
C SER A 61 -5.32 18.06 27.46
N LEU A 62 -5.62 16.88 26.89
CA LEU A 62 -6.98 16.34 26.81
C LEU A 62 -7.41 15.60 28.10
N SER A 63 -8.72 15.44 28.27
CA SER A 63 -9.26 14.66 29.40
C SER A 63 -8.74 13.20 29.37
N THR A 64 -8.63 12.58 30.56
CA THR A 64 -8.19 11.18 30.69
C THR A 64 -9.06 10.19 29.88
N TYR A 65 -10.35 10.48 29.78
CA TYR A 65 -11.30 9.67 28.98
C TYR A 65 -10.99 9.72 27.49
N THR A 66 -10.75 10.90 26.93
CA THR A 66 -10.40 11.09 25.52
C THR A 66 -9.02 10.48 25.21
N ARG A 67 -8.05 10.70 26.10
CA ARG A 67 -6.68 10.22 25.99
C ARG A 67 -6.61 8.69 25.87
N ARG A 68 -7.42 7.94 26.64
CA ARG A 68 -7.50 6.48 26.60
C ARG A 68 -8.01 5.90 25.29
N ARG A 69 -8.67 6.70 24.44
CA ARG A 69 -9.22 6.27 23.15
C ARG A 69 -8.35 6.65 21.94
N MET A 70 -7.26 7.37 22.17
CA MET A 70 -6.37 7.82 21.11
C MET A 70 -5.02 7.11 21.22
N THR A 71 -4.47 6.72 20.09
CA THR A 71 -3.12 6.16 20.02
C THR A 71 -2.13 7.20 20.53
N GLN A 72 -1.34 6.85 21.54
CA GLN A 72 -0.31 7.73 22.10
C GLN A 72 1.01 7.46 21.37
N ALA A 73 1.66 8.55 20.93
CA ALA A 73 3.04 8.45 20.47
C ALA A 73 3.96 8.16 21.67
N ALA A 74 4.96 7.30 21.45
CA ALA A 74 5.99 7.05 22.46
C ALA A 74 6.76 8.36 22.77
N ARG A 75 7.26 8.48 23.99
CA ARG A 75 8.13 9.60 24.36
C ARG A 75 9.43 9.51 23.55
N ALA A 76 9.82 10.62 22.94
CA ALA A 76 11.09 10.70 22.23
C ALA A 76 12.28 10.63 23.21
N ASP A 77 13.37 10.00 22.79
CA ASP A 77 14.64 10.04 23.52
C ASP A 77 15.36 11.35 23.17
N VAL A 78 15.07 12.38 23.98
CA VAL A 78 15.59 13.74 23.83
C VAL A 78 15.80 14.34 25.22
N ASP A 79 16.77 15.24 25.35
CA ASP A 79 16.94 16.01 26.58
C ASP A 79 15.81 17.01 26.73
N GLU A 80 15.53 17.79 25.67
CA GLU A 80 14.50 18.81 25.70
C GLU A 80 13.98 19.13 24.28
N VAL A 81 12.65 19.34 24.16
CA VAL A 81 12.03 19.97 22.99
C VAL A 81 11.16 21.12 23.47
N LEU A 82 11.47 22.34 23.06
CA LEU A 82 10.71 23.54 23.44
C LEU A 82 9.90 24.08 22.26
N TYR A 83 8.76 24.69 22.58
CA TYR A 83 7.88 25.43 21.67
C TYR A 83 7.31 24.59 20.50
N VAL A 84 7.28 23.26 20.62
CA VAL A 84 6.65 22.42 19.60
C VAL A 84 5.13 22.58 19.67
N PRO A 85 4.46 22.94 18.56
CA PRO A 85 2.99 23.00 18.49
C PRO A 85 2.35 21.60 18.57
N ALA A 86 1.03 21.56 18.67
CA ALA A 86 0.29 20.32 18.38
C ALA A 86 0.66 19.80 17.00
N ALA A 87 1.09 18.55 16.90
CA ALA A 87 1.58 18.01 15.64
C ALA A 87 0.64 16.97 15.03
N LEU A 88 0.47 17.04 13.71
CA LEU A 88 -0.24 16.08 12.89
C LEU A 88 0.74 15.47 11.87
N ALA A 89 0.82 14.14 11.80
CA ALA A 89 1.67 13.49 10.83
C ALA A 89 0.88 12.86 9.69
N MET A 90 1.44 12.95 8.50
CA MET A 90 1.07 12.12 7.36
C MET A 90 2.23 11.19 7.05
N HIS A 91 2.00 9.92 7.37
CA HIS A 91 3.00 8.88 7.18
C HIS A 91 3.12 8.50 5.70
N GLN A 92 4.30 8.07 5.29
CA GLN A 92 4.57 7.51 3.98
C GLN A 92 3.55 6.43 3.57
N ARG A 93 3.14 5.59 4.53
CA ARG A 93 2.14 4.54 4.32
C ARG A 93 0.93 4.76 5.23
N PRO A 94 -0.11 5.46 4.75
CA PRO A 94 -1.35 5.59 5.50
C PRO A 94 -2.02 4.23 5.73
N ALA A 95 -2.62 4.04 6.89
CA ALA A 95 -3.39 2.83 7.18
C ALA A 95 -4.48 2.58 6.12
N ILE A 96 -4.71 1.31 5.80
CA ILE A 96 -5.75 0.91 4.86
C ILE A 96 -7.11 1.10 5.55
N PRO A 97 -7.99 1.95 5.00
CA PRO A 97 -9.30 2.18 5.60
C PRO A 97 -10.19 0.94 5.52
N GLY A 98 -11.15 0.84 6.44
CA GLY A 98 -12.11 -0.26 6.46
C GLY A 98 -12.95 -0.35 5.18
N ILE A 99 -13.55 -1.53 4.93
CA ILE A 99 -14.32 -1.89 3.73
C ILE A 99 -15.47 -0.94 3.39
N ARG A 100 -16.03 -0.25 4.40
CA ARG A 100 -17.08 0.77 4.23
C ARG A 100 -16.57 2.15 3.86
N SER A 101 -15.25 2.37 3.86
CA SER A 101 -14.66 3.65 3.50
C SER A 101 -14.57 3.80 1.98
N THR A 102 -14.97 4.98 1.49
CA THR A 102 -14.82 5.37 0.08
C THR A 102 -14.02 6.67 -0.02
N PHE A 103 -13.56 7.01 -1.23
CA PHE A 103 -12.94 8.30 -1.49
C PHE A 103 -13.84 9.46 -1.03
N GLY A 104 -15.16 9.40 -1.33
CA GLY A 104 -16.11 10.42 -0.91
C GLY A 104 -16.30 10.54 0.61
N THR A 105 -16.21 9.42 1.38
CA THR A 105 -16.24 9.48 2.86
C THR A 105 -14.90 9.93 3.43
N GLY A 106 -13.80 9.49 2.86
CA GLY A 106 -12.44 9.86 3.31
C GLY A 106 -12.13 11.34 3.11
N THR A 107 -12.66 11.94 2.04
CA THR A 107 -12.55 13.38 1.75
C THR A 107 -13.67 14.21 2.36
N GLU A 108 -14.69 13.57 2.96
CA GLU A 108 -15.92 14.18 3.47
C GLU A 108 -16.78 14.89 2.42
N LEU A 109 -16.42 14.81 1.13
CA LEU A 109 -17.24 15.37 0.04
C LEU A 109 -18.62 14.75 -0.03
N LEU A 110 -18.74 13.47 0.34
CA LEU A 110 -20.01 12.79 0.39
C LEU A 110 -20.97 13.42 1.40
N ASN A 111 -20.49 14.05 2.47
CA ASN A 111 -21.31 14.76 3.44
C ASN A 111 -22.02 15.95 2.78
N SER A 112 -21.30 16.74 1.97
CA SER A 112 -21.86 17.84 1.22
C SER A 112 -22.86 17.37 0.16
N LEU A 113 -22.56 16.26 -0.56
CA LEU A 113 -23.51 15.67 -1.50
C LEU A 113 -24.79 15.18 -0.80
N ARG A 114 -24.68 14.47 0.30
CA ARG A 114 -25.84 14.02 1.09
C ARG A 114 -26.71 15.20 1.53
N LEU A 115 -26.07 16.30 1.94
CA LEU A 115 -26.78 17.52 2.30
C LEU A 115 -27.52 18.12 1.09
N MET A 116 -26.88 18.16 -0.10
CA MET A 116 -27.55 18.60 -1.33
C MET A 116 -28.76 17.74 -1.65
N PHE A 117 -28.62 16.39 -1.62
CA PHE A 117 -29.72 15.49 -1.92
C PHE A 117 -30.82 15.49 -0.85
N SER A 118 -30.51 15.78 0.41
CA SER A 118 -31.49 15.94 1.49
C SER A 118 -32.30 17.23 1.36
N ARG A 119 -31.64 18.34 0.98
CA ARG A 119 -32.23 19.68 1.09
C ARG A 119 -32.63 20.32 -0.24
N LEU A 120 -32.08 19.85 -1.36
CA LEU A 120 -32.24 20.47 -2.67
C LEU A 120 -32.92 19.54 -3.69
N ALA A 121 -33.11 18.26 -3.38
CA ALA A 121 -33.62 17.26 -4.30
C ALA A 121 -35.18 17.22 -4.34
N SER A 122 -35.71 16.64 -5.42
CA SER A 122 -37.10 16.13 -5.45
C SER A 122 -37.16 14.84 -4.61
N HIS A 123 -38.16 14.70 -3.76
CA HIS A 123 -38.33 13.55 -2.87
C HIS A 123 -39.53 12.71 -3.25
N ARG A 124 -39.40 11.38 -3.14
CA ARG A 124 -40.43 10.40 -3.45
C ARG A 124 -41.36 10.22 -2.23
N CYS A 125 -42.68 10.45 -2.41
CA CYS A 125 -43.66 10.18 -1.38
C CYS A 125 -43.83 8.64 -1.17
N PRO A 126 -44.50 8.20 -0.08
CA PRO A 126 -44.73 6.77 0.16
C PRO A 126 -45.46 6.02 -0.95
N ASN A 127 -46.29 6.74 -1.74
CA ASN A 127 -47.02 6.19 -2.88
C ASN A 127 -46.26 6.29 -4.22
N GLY A 128 -44.99 6.69 -4.20
CA GLY A 128 -44.12 6.67 -5.38
C GLY A 128 -44.06 7.95 -6.21
N HIS A 129 -44.82 8.99 -5.90
CA HIS A 129 -44.80 10.27 -6.63
C HIS A 129 -43.67 11.15 -6.13
N TYR A 130 -43.14 11.98 -7.02
CA TYR A 130 -42.09 12.94 -6.66
C TYR A 130 -42.69 14.31 -6.28
N VAL A 131 -42.16 14.91 -5.25
CA VAL A 131 -42.42 16.29 -4.82
C VAL A 131 -41.24 17.15 -5.15
N GLU A 132 -41.43 18.21 -5.90
CA GLU A 132 -40.41 19.10 -6.40
C GLU A 132 -39.65 19.85 -5.29
N PRO A 133 -38.40 20.30 -5.53
CA PRO A 133 -37.63 21.10 -4.60
C PRO A 133 -38.42 22.40 -4.19
N SER A 134 -38.38 22.71 -2.90
CA SER A 134 -39.03 23.90 -2.35
C SER A 134 -38.39 24.32 -1.03
N LEU A 135 -38.68 25.51 -0.54
CA LEU A 135 -38.22 25.96 0.79
C LEU A 135 -38.71 25.03 1.92
N ARG A 136 -39.83 24.32 1.76
CA ARG A 136 -40.26 23.31 2.72
C ARG A 136 -39.32 22.10 2.75
N VAL A 137 -38.87 21.61 1.58
CA VAL A 137 -37.84 20.57 1.45
C VAL A 137 -36.53 21.05 2.09
N ALA A 138 -36.13 22.26 1.74
CA ALA A 138 -34.92 22.85 2.28
C ALA A 138 -34.95 22.99 3.82
N ALA A 139 -36.08 23.33 4.39
CA ALA A 139 -36.25 23.43 5.83
C ALA A 139 -36.50 22.08 6.53
N GLY A 140 -36.59 20.97 5.79
CA GLY A 140 -36.86 19.64 6.34
C GLY A 140 -38.23 19.52 6.98
N LYS A 141 -39.22 20.30 6.50
CA LYS A 141 -40.57 20.29 7.03
C LYS A 141 -41.42 19.20 6.38
N ASP A 142 -42.58 18.91 7.01
CA ASP A 142 -43.62 18.05 6.47
C ASP A 142 -44.00 18.46 5.04
N LEU A 143 -44.01 17.50 4.12
CA LEU A 143 -44.34 17.67 2.70
C LEU A 143 -45.73 17.02 2.45
N VAL A 144 -46.52 17.63 1.60
CA VAL A 144 -47.77 17.07 1.12
C VAL A 144 -47.60 16.75 -0.36
N CYS A 145 -47.84 15.51 -0.74
CA CYS A 145 -47.74 15.10 -2.13
C CYS A 145 -48.89 15.77 -2.94
N PRO A 146 -48.57 16.54 -3.99
CA PRO A 146 -49.60 17.20 -4.77
C PRO A 146 -50.48 16.26 -5.59
N VAL A 147 -50.05 15.00 -5.78
CA VAL A 147 -50.75 14.00 -6.58
C VAL A 147 -51.71 13.15 -5.72
N CYS A 148 -51.27 12.72 -4.52
CA CYS A 148 -52.04 11.77 -3.71
C CYS A 148 -52.36 12.27 -2.28
N GLY A 149 -51.96 13.50 -1.93
CA GLY A 149 -52.21 14.07 -0.61
C GLY A 149 -51.39 13.44 0.56
N ALA A 150 -50.53 12.49 0.30
CA ALA A 150 -49.77 11.83 1.36
C ALA A 150 -48.80 12.80 2.05
N HIS A 151 -48.79 12.78 3.38
CA HIS A 151 -47.86 13.53 4.21
C HIS A 151 -46.60 12.72 4.45
N PHE A 152 -45.42 13.34 4.34
CA PHE A 152 -44.13 12.69 4.62
C PHE A 152 -43.03 13.72 4.87
N TYR A 153 -41.96 13.31 5.52
CA TYR A 153 -40.76 14.14 5.71
C TYR A 153 -39.69 13.80 4.69
N PRO A 154 -38.94 14.79 4.16
CA PRO A 154 -37.79 14.53 3.33
C PRO A 154 -36.71 13.83 4.17
N PRO A 155 -35.95 12.88 3.61
CA PRO A 155 -34.90 12.21 4.34
C PRO A 155 -33.82 13.20 4.82
N GLY A 156 -33.35 13.04 6.04
CA GLY A 156 -32.18 13.75 6.55
C GLY A 156 -30.91 13.32 5.83
N ALA A 157 -29.82 14.07 5.99
CA ALA A 157 -28.53 13.69 5.40
C ALA A 157 -27.99 12.35 5.94
N GLU A 158 -28.39 11.98 7.18
CA GLU A 158 -28.01 10.71 7.80
C GLU A 158 -28.79 9.52 7.21
N ASP A 159 -30.06 9.73 6.83
CA ASP A 159 -30.85 8.72 6.14
C ASP A 159 -30.32 8.38 4.74
N LEU A 160 -29.44 9.21 4.21
CA LEU A 160 -28.73 9.02 2.94
C LEU A 160 -27.31 8.45 3.11
N ALA A 161 -26.91 8.10 4.34
CA ALA A 161 -25.58 7.58 4.63
C ALA A 161 -25.54 6.06 4.56
N PHE A 162 -24.74 5.51 3.65
CA PHE A 162 -24.60 4.05 3.50
C PHE A 162 -23.85 3.38 4.67
N ASN A 163 -23.19 4.13 5.51
CA ASN A 163 -22.56 3.66 6.76
C ASN A 163 -23.44 3.86 8.00
N SER A 164 -24.68 4.25 7.83
CA SER A 164 -25.68 4.49 8.85
C SER A 164 -27.08 4.08 8.36
N GLN A 165 -28.08 4.91 8.50
CA GLN A 165 -29.49 4.58 8.23
C GLN A 165 -29.81 4.35 6.74
N GLY A 166 -29.05 4.96 5.84
CA GLY A 166 -29.20 4.78 4.40
C GLY A 166 -28.57 3.50 3.84
N ALA A 167 -28.00 2.63 4.67
CA ALA A 167 -27.36 1.41 4.25
C ALA A 167 -28.30 0.41 3.55
N CYS A 168 -27.82 -0.24 2.51
CA CYS A 168 -28.48 -1.42 1.96
C CYS A 168 -28.48 -2.54 3.00
N ARG A 169 -29.65 -3.11 3.28
CA ARG A 169 -29.83 -4.14 4.32
C ARG A 169 -29.09 -5.45 4.01
N THR A 170 -28.96 -5.81 2.74
CA THR A 170 -28.33 -7.06 2.29
C THR A 170 -26.82 -7.03 2.44
N CYS A 171 -26.17 -5.94 2.10
CA CYS A 171 -24.71 -5.82 2.17
C CYS A 171 -24.23 -4.93 3.33
N ASP A 172 -25.15 -4.42 4.13
CA ASP A 172 -24.87 -3.54 5.27
C ASP A 172 -23.93 -2.38 4.91
N GLY A 173 -24.17 -1.77 3.74
CA GLY A 173 -23.43 -0.63 3.23
C GLY A 173 -22.02 -0.94 2.67
N THR A 174 -21.66 -2.21 2.47
CA THR A 174 -20.39 -2.59 1.86
C THR A 174 -20.41 -2.54 0.34
N GLY A 175 -21.59 -2.66 -0.29
CA GLY A 175 -21.78 -2.74 -1.74
C GLY A 175 -21.48 -4.13 -2.33
N THR A 176 -20.91 -5.03 -1.55
CA THR A 176 -20.55 -6.39 -1.95
C THR A 176 -21.07 -7.42 -0.97
N VAL A 177 -21.27 -8.64 -1.45
CA VAL A 177 -21.61 -9.80 -0.64
C VAL A 177 -20.57 -10.88 -0.83
N ARG A 178 -20.28 -11.62 0.24
CA ARG A 178 -19.41 -12.79 0.17
C ARG A 178 -20.24 -13.98 -0.20
N THR A 179 -19.91 -14.65 -1.29
CA THR A 179 -20.53 -15.92 -1.70
C THR A 179 -19.46 -17.00 -1.79
N VAL A 180 -19.87 -18.24 -1.69
CA VAL A 180 -18.96 -19.37 -1.88
C VAL A 180 -18.44 -19.36 -3.31
N ASP A 181 -17.14 -19.57 -3.46
CA ASP A 181 -16.50 -19.78 -4.76
C ASP A 181 -16.35 -21.27 -5.00
N GLU A 182 -17.29 -21.82 -5.78
CA GLU A 182 -17.34 -23.25 -6.05
C GLU A 182 -16.07 -23.79 -6.72
N SER A 183 -15.36 -22.96 -7.49
CA SER A 183 -14.10 -23.35 -8.13
C SER A 183 -12.97 -23.68 -7.12
N THR A 184 -13.10 -23.20 -5.89
CA THR A 184 -12.13 -23.44 -4.82
C THR A 184 -12.47 -24.64 -3.94
N LEU A 185 -13.67 -25.18 -4.09
CA LEU A 185 -14.13 -26.31 -3.29
C LEU A 185 -13.42 -27.61 -3.67
N ILE A 186 -13.11 -27.77 -4.96
CA ILE A 186 -12.42 -28.92 -5.55
C ILE A 186 -11.19 -28.40 -6.32
N PRO A 187 -10.07 -28.10 -5.64
CA PRO A 187 -8.89 -27.51 -6.28
C PRO A 187 -8.14 -28.49 -7.19
N ASP A 188 -8.29 -29.79 -6.98
CA ASP A 188 -7.72 -30.83 -7.84
C ASP A 188 -8.74 -31.96 -8.07
N GLU A 189 -9.33 -31.99 -9.25
CA GLU A 189 -10.31 -32.97 -9.64
C GLU A 189 -9.72 -34.38 -9.91
N ASN A 190 -8.38 -34.50 -9.96
CA ASN A 190 -7.73 -35.82 -10.10
C ASN A 190 -7.66 -36.59 -8.79
N LEU A 191 -7.83 -35.90 -7.65
CA LEU A 191 -7.90 -36.55 -6.35
C LEU A 191 -9.26 -37.21 -6.12
N THR A 192 -9.25 -38.30 -5.35
CA THR A 192 -10.47 -38.91 -4.81
C THR A 192 -10.98 -38.15 -3.59
N ILE A 193 -12.25 -38.30 -3.22
CA ILE A 193 -12.80 -37.75 -1.98
C ILE A 193 -12.05 -38.32 -0.78
N ASP A 194 -11.66 -39.58 -0.81
CA ASP A 194 -10.86 -40.20 0.27
C ASP A 194 -9.46 -39.62 0.37
N GLU A 195 -8.84 -39.17 -0.70
CA GLU A 195 -7.56 -38.46 -0.72
C GLU A 195 -7.68 -36.97 -0.35
N GLY A 196 -8.91 -36.43 -0.33
CA GLY A 196 -9.19 -35.09 0.10
C GLY A 196 -9.51 -34.09 -1.01
N ALA A 197 -10.07 -34.51 -2.12
CA ALA A 197 -10.52 -33.65 -3.22
C ALA A 197 -11.39 -32.48 -2.72
N VAL A 198 -12.26 -32.71 -1.72
CA VAL A 198 -13.15 -31.68 -1.16
C VAL A 198 -12.42 -30.86 -0.08
N ALA A 199 -11.83 -29.76 -0.48
CA ALA A 199 -10.99 -28.93 0.37
C ALA A 199 -11.68 -28.39 1.65
N PRO A 200 -12.96 -27.95 1.65
CA PRO A 200 -13.64 -27.53 2.86
C PRO A 200 -13.75 -28.60 3.93
N TRP A 201 -13.97 -29.86 3.55
CA TRP A 201 -14.08 -30.97 4.51
C TRP A 201 -12.75 -31.26 5.22
N ASN A 202 -11.62 -30.95 4.60
CA ASN A 202 -10.30 -31.14 5.18
C ASN A 202 -9.91 -30.04 6.18
N THR A 203 -10.48 -28.83 6.03
CA THR A 203 -10.01 -27.63 6.75
C THR A 203 -11.04 -27.03 7.68
N LEU A 204 -12.34 -27.19 7.39
CA LEU A 204 -13.44 -26.56 8.12
C LEU A 204 -14.34 -27.56 8.83
N MET A 205 -14.24 -28.86 8.51
CA MET A 205 -15.11 -29.90 9.01
C MET A 205 -14.30 -31.11 9.50
N TRP A 206 -14.97 -32.06 10.11
CA TRP A 206 -14.34 -33.29 10.57
C TRP A 206 -14.15 -34.32 9.42
N SER A 207 -13.09 -35.12 9.49
CA SER A 207 -12.75 -36.13 8.49
C SER A 207 -13.85 -37.20 8.22
N LEU A 208 -14.83 -37.31 9.12
CA LEU A 208 -16.01 -38.17 9.01
C LEU A 208 -16.92 -37.89 7.81
N MET A 209 -16.86 -36.68 7.23
CA MET A 209 -17.75 -36.27 6.14
C MET A 209 -17.58 -37.16 4.91
N LYS A 210 -16.40 -37.74 4.71
CA LYS A 210 -16.14 -38.73 3.64
C LYS A 210 -17.01 -39.99 3.77
N ASP A 211 -17.12 -40.51 5.00
CA ASP A 211 -17.91 -41.74 5.29
C ASP A 211 -19.42 -41.45 5.18
N VAL A 212 -19.86 -40.27 5.61
CA VAL A 212 -21.24 -39.81 5.46
C VAL A 212 -21.57 -39.62 3.97
N CYS A 213 -20.64 -39.03 3.18
CA CYS A 213 -20.79 -38.86 1.73
C CYS A 213 -20.97 -40.22 1.01
N ARG A 214 -20.19 -41.21 1.43
CA ARG A 214 -20.34 -42.60 0.91
C ARG A 214 -21.74 -43.17 1.23
N ALA A 215 -22.27 -42.90 2.44
CA ALA A 215 -23.63 -43.29 2.83
C ALA A 215 -24.71 -42.51 2.07
N MET A 216 -24.39 -41.38 1.45
CA MET A 216 -25.26 -40.66 0.50
C MET A 216 -25.29 -41.32 -0.90
N GLY A 217 -24.50 -42.37 -1.12
CA GLY A 217 -24.43 -43.08 -2.41
C GLY A 217 -23.41 -42.51 -3.39
N VAL A 218 -22.43 -41.72 -2.91
CA VAL A 218 -21.34 -41.18 -3.72
C VAL A 218 -20.11 -42.08 -3.63
N ARG A 219 -19.48 -42.38 -4.75
CA ARG A 219 -18.21 -43.13 -4.82
C ARG A 219 -17.05 -42.23 -4.37
N THR A 220 -16.41 -42.56 -3.27
CA THR A 220 -15.36 -41.72 -2.66
C THR A 220 -13.94 -42.14 -3.02
N ASP A 221 -13.80 -43.28 -3.69
CA ASP A 221 -12.56 -44.00 -4.01
C ASP A 221 -12.08 -43.78 -5.46
N ILE A 222 -12.82 -43.03 -6.27
CA ILE A 222 -12.47 -42.67 -7.65
C ILE A 222 -12.19 -41.16 -7.76
N PRO A 223 -11.40 -40.71 -8.78
CA PRO A 223 -11.15 -39.30 -9.02
C PRO A 223 -12.44 -38.47 -9.14
N PHE A 224 -12.47 -37.28 -8.56
CA PHE A 224 -13.66 -36.43 -8.57
C PHE A 224 -14.18 -36.11 -9.97
N LYS A 225 -13.28 -35.95 -10.94
CA LYS A 225 -13.62 -35.75 -12.36
C LYS A 225 -14.46 -36.92 -12.94
N ASP A 226 -14.26 -38.16 -12.44
CA ASP A 226 -14.89 -39.40 -12.94
C ASP A 226 -16.22 -39.71 -12.22
N LEU A 227 -16.64 -38.86 -11.26
CA LEU A 227 -17.97 -38.91 -10.65
C LEU A 227 -19.03 -38.50 -11.67
N THR A 228 -20.22 -39.09 -11.53
CA THR A 228 -21.38 -38.64 -12.30
C THR A 228 -21.84 -37.25 -11.87
N ASP A 229 -22.55 -36.54 -12.77
CA ASP A 229 -23.07 -35.18 -12.42
C ASP A 229 -23.98 -35.21 -11.18
N LYS A 230 -24.74 -36.31 -10.99
CA LYS A 230 -25.56 -36.48 -9.79
C LYS A 230 -24.73 -36.67 -8.52
N GLU A 231 -23.61 -37.37 -8.58
CA GLU A 231 -22.70 -37.52 -7.42
C GLU A 231 -21.99 -36.21 -7.11
N LYS A 232 -21.56 -35.50 -8.16
CA LYS A 232 -20.96 -34.13 -8.00
C LYS A 232 -21.95 -33.15 -7.37
N ASP A 233 -23.22 -33.17 -7.83
CA ASP A 233 -24.26 -32.32 -7.25
C ASP A 233 -24.54 -32.67 -5.80
N ILE A 234 -24.57 -33.93 -5.41
CA ILE A 234 -24.69 -34.35 -4.01
C ILE A 234 -23.54 -33.78 -3.18
N VAL A 235 -22.29 -33.86 -3.66
CA VAL A 235 -21.13 -33.33 -2.92
C VAL A 235 -21.19 -31.83 -2.77
N LEU A 236 -21.59 -31.09 -3.80
CA LEU A 236 -21.58 -29.62 -3.81
C LEU A 236 -22.84 -29.03 -3.18
N HIS A 237 -24.01 -29.60 -3.40
CA HIS A 237 -25.34 -29.02 -3.07
C HIS A 237 -26.31 -29.99 -2.40
N GLY A 238 -25.95 -31.26 -2.19
CA GLY A 238 -26.85 -32.26 -1.65
C GLY A 238 -27.53 -31.88 -0.33
N PRO A 239 -28.72 -32.36 -0.04
CA PRO A 239 -29.49 -31.98 1.15
C PRO A 239 -28.82 -32.47 2.44
N ALA A 240 -29.03 -31.74 3.51
CA ALA A 240 -28.59 -32.12 4.86
C ALA A 240 -29.43 -33.32 5.34
N GLU A 241 -28.89 -34.52 5.24
CA GLU A 241 -29.54 -35.74 5.67
C GLU A 241 -28.74 -36.44 6.77
N LYS A 242 -29.44 -36.97 7.76
CA LYS A 242 -28.83 -37.75 8.84
C LYS A 242 -28.61 -39.18 8.31
N LYS A 243 -27.37 -39.67 8.32
CA LYS A 243 -26.97 -41.01 7.89
C LYS A 243 -26.34 -41.75 9.06
N HIS A 244 -26.61 -43.03 9.10
CA HIS A 244 -26.01 -43.96 10.02
C HIS A 244 -24.71 -44.50 9.41
N ILE A 245 -23.58 -44.33 10.07
CA ILE A 245 -22.25 -44.69 9.59
C ILE A 245 -21.50 -45.52 10.61
N LEU A 246 -20.70 -46.46 10.10
CA LEU A 246 -19.75 -47.23 10.91
C LEU A 246 -18.40 -46.49 10.89
N TYR A 247 -18.03 -45.86 12.02
CA TYR A 247 -16.80 -45.10 12.14
C TYR A 247 -15.72 -45.94 12.82
N LYS A 248 -14.56 -46.03 12.18
CA LYS A 248 -13.35 -46.63 12.74
C LYS A 248 -12.30 -45.52 13.01
N ALA A 249 -11.98 -45.32 14.28
CA ALA A 249 -10.96 -44.30 14.64
C ALA A 249 -9.56 -44.76 14.18
N LYS A 250 -8.73 -43.84 13.69
CA LYS A 250 -7.36 -44.09 13.19
C LYS A 250 -6.46 -44.83 14.15
N ASN A 251 -6.71 -44.70 15.46
CA ASN A 251 -5.85 -45.23 16.53
C ASN A 251 -6.56 -46.24 17.42
N SER A 252 -7.70 -46.77 17.02
CA SER A 252 -8.44 -47.82 17.78
C SER A 252 -8.93 -48.93 16.83
N ASN A 253 -8.93 -50.13 17.29
CA ASN A 253 -9.53 -51.24 16.55
C ASN A 253 -11.07 -51.35 16.73
N ASP A 254 -11.66 -50.53 17.55
CA ASP A 254 -13.08 -50.54 17.81
C ASP A 254 -13.81 -49.66 16.75
N ALA A 255 -14.86 -50.21 16.20
CA ALA A 255 -15.78 -49.51 15.33
C ALA A 255 -17.00 -49.05 16.16
N ALA A 256 -17.33 -47.74 16.02
CA ALA A 256 -18.54 -47.20 16.66
C ALA A 256 -19.57 -46.84 15.56
N GLU A 257 -20.84 -47.17 15.88
CA GLU A 257 -21.95 -46.74 15.04
C GLU A 257 -22.36 -45.31 15.46
N LEU A 258 -22.38 -44.42 14.49
CA LEU A 258 -22.68 -43.01 14.67
C LEU A 258 -23.74 -42.51 13.68
N ASP A 259 -24.68 -41.77 14.20
CA ASP A 259 -25.62 -41.00 13.39
C ASP A 259 -25.00 -39.62 13.10
N PHE A 260 -24.70 -39.33 11.87
CA PHE A 260 -24.11 -38.04 11.47
C PHE A 260 -24.86 -37.35 10.32
N THR A 261 -25.01 -36.05 10.36
CA THR A 261 -25.69 -35.29 9.30
C THR A 261 -24.70 -34.99 8.17
N PHE A 262 -25.09 -35.27 6.94
CA PHE A 262 -24.37 -34.90 5.75
C PHE A 262 -24.43 -33.37 5.58
N TYR A 263 -23.31 -32.75 5.35
CA TYR A 263 -23.18 -31.35 5.00
C TYR A 263 -22.37 -31.23 3.70
N ASN A 264 -23.01 -30.77 2.65
CA ASN A 264 -22.39 -30.55 1.37
C ASN A 264 -21.24 -29.52 1.45
N ALA A 265 -20.40 -29.45 0.43
CA ALA A 265 -19.22 -28.59 0.44
C ALA A 265 -19.55 -27.09 0.56
N THR A 266 -20.57 -26.62 -0.16
CA THR A 266 -21.06 -25.23 -0.12
C THR A 266 -21.58 -24.86 1.24
N TYR A 267 -22.49 -25.65 1.81
CA TYR A 267 -23.02 -25.40 3.16
C TYR A 267 -21.94 -25.44 4.26
N THR A 268 -20.92 -26.28 4.08
CA THR A 268 -19.80 -26.33 5.03
C THR A 268 -19.09 -24.98 5.13
N VAL A 269 -18.87 -24.29 3.98
CA VAL A 269 -18.28 -22.96 3.95
C VAL A 269 -19.22 -21.91 4.52
N GLU A 270 -20.49 -21.91 4.13
CA GLU A 270 -21.52 -20.98 4.63
C GLU A 270 -21.69 -21.07 6.15
N ASN A 271 -21.79 -22.30 6.68
CA ASN A 271 -21.91 -22.54 8.12
C ASN A 271 -20.65 -22.13 8.89
N ALA A 272 -19.46 -22.34 8.28
CA ALA A 272 -18.21 -21.87 8.87
C ALA A 272 -18.16 -20.34 8.88
N LEU A 273 -18.54 -19.66 7.80
CA LEU A 273 -18.63 -18.21 7.71
C LEU A 273 -19.57 -17.62 8.76
N ALA A 274 -20.75 -18.20 8.93
CA ALA A 274 -21.74 -17.75 9.92
C ALA A 274 -21.24 -17.86 11.38
N LYS A 275 -20.27 -18.73 11.66
CA LYS A 275 -19.69 -18.99 12.98
C LYS A 275 -18.35 -18.26 13.23
N VAL A 276 -17.84 -17.52 12.26
CA VAL A 276 -16.57 -16.77 12.41
C VAL A 276 -16.72 -15.70 13.50
N LYS A 277 -15.82 -15.72 14.47
CA LYS A 277 -15.79 -14.76 15.58
C LYS A 277 -14.50 -13.94 15.61
N ASP A 278 -13.46 -14.40 14.92
CA ASP A 278 -12.13 -13.81 14.95
C ASP A 278 -11.48 -13.82 13.55
N GLU A 279 -10.38 -13.10 13.44
CA GLU A 279 -9.62 -12.98 12.20
C GLU A 279 -8.99 -14.32 11.74
N LYS A 280 -8.59 -15.19 12.70
CA LYS A 280 -8.06 -16.51 12.37
C LYS A 280 -9.13 -17.42 11.74
N GLY A 281 -10.35 -17.35 12.26
CA GLY A 281 -11.50 -18.02 11.69
C GLY A 281 -11.79 -17.52 10.28
N MET A 282 -11.78 -16.19 10.08
CA MET A 282 -12.00 -15.59 8.77
C MET A 282 -10.96 -16.05 7.74
N LYS A 283 -9.66 -16.03 8.06
CA LYS A 283 -8.58 -16.50 7.15
C LYS A 283 -8.74 -17.95 6.68
N ARG A 284 -9.38 -18.81 7.49
CA ARG A 284 -9.65 -20.21 7.10
C ARG A 284 -10.76 -20.34 6.08
N VAL A 285 -11.77 -19.47 6.17
CA VAL A 285 -12.96 -19.52 5.32
C VAL A 285 -12.76 -18.69 4.05
N GLU A 286 -12.02 -17.58 4.13
CA GLU A 286 -11.84 -16.58 3.08
C GLU A 286 -11.35 -17.17 1.76
N LYS A 287 -10.50 -18.20 1.80
CA LYS A 287 -9.99 -18.88 0.61
C LYS A 287 -11.07 -19.61 -0.23
N PHE A 288 -12.27 -19.81 0.34
CA PHE A 288 -13.40 -20.41 -0.33
C PHE A 288 -14.48 -19.40 -0.70
N LEU A 289 -14.21 -18.11 -0.52
CA LEU A 289 -15.17 -17.05 -0.75
C LEU A 289 -14.72 -16.15 -1.90
N LYS A 290 -15.70 -15.69 -2.67
CA LYS A 290 -15.55 -14.59 -3.62
C LYS A 290 -16.42 -13.40 -3.22
N LEU A 291 -15.95 -12.21 -3.55
CA LEU A 291 -16.71 -10.98 -3.38
C LEU A 291 -17.49 -10.70 -4.66
N ASN A 292 -18.81 -10.71 -4.56
CA ASN A 292 -19.71 -10.34 -5.64
C ASN A 292 -20.38 -9.01 -5.35
N VAL A 293 -20.75 -8.30 -6.41
CA VAL A 293 -21.58 -7.10 -6.29
C VAL A 293 -22.91 -7.47 -5.61
N CYS A 294 -23.32 -6.66 -4.63
CA CYS A 294 -24.60 -6.91 -3.95
C CYS A 294 -25.77 -6.88 -4.94
N PRO A 295 -26.59 -7.93 -5.02
CA PRO A 295 -27.69 -8.02 -5.98
C PRO A 295 -28.77 -6.96 -5.77
N ASP A 296 -29.04 -6.55 -4.51
CA ASP A 296 -30.11 -5.61 -4.18
C ASP A 296 -29.74 -4.15 -4.48
N CYS A 297 -28.53 -3.74 -4.10
CA CYS A 297 -28.12 -2.35 -4.34
C CYS A 297 -27.29 -2.16 -5.61
N GLY A 298 -26.89 -3.22 -6.31
CA GLY A 298 -26.05 -3.12 -7.49
C GLY A 298 -24.70 -2.43 -7.23
N GLY A 299 -24.15 -2.65 -6.03
CA GLY A 299 -22.85 -2.05 -5.62
C GLY A 299 -22.97 -0.61 -5.05
N THR A 300 -24.12 0.03 -5.11
CA THR A 300 -24.30 1.44 -4.67
C THR A 300 -24.20 1.64 -3.15
N ARG A 301 -24.20 0.56 -2.35
CA ARG A 301 -24.17 0.57 -0.88
C ARG A 301 -25.43 1.12 -0.22
N LEU A 302 -26.30 1.80 -0.97
CA LEU A 302 -27.48 2.53 -0.51
C LEU A 302 -28.75 1.67 -0.57
N SER A 303 -29.63 1.85 0.39
CA SER A 303 -31.00 1.33 0.38
C SER A 303 -31.82 1.95 -0.76
N ASP A 304 -32.94 1.34 -1.11
CA ASP A 304 -33.87 1.90 -2.13
C ASP A 304 -34.39 3.29 -1.74
N ALA A 305 -34.71 3.50 -0.47
CA ALA A 305 -35.12 4.80 0.05
C ALA A 305 -34.02 5.88 -0.11
N ALA A 306 -32.75 5.53 0.15
CA ALA A 306 -31.62 6.44 0.03
C ALA A 306 -31.27 6.73 -1.44
N ARG A 307 -31.63 5.84 -2.37
CA ARG A 307 -31.46 6.04 -3.82
C ARG A 307 -32.61 6.79 -4.48
N ALA A 308 -33.73 7.00 -3.75
CA ALA A 308 -34.93 7.60 -4.33
C ALA A 308 -34.80 9.10 -4.65
N PRO A 309 -34.21 9.98 -3.79
CA PRO A 309 -34.12 11.41 -4.11
C PRO A 309 -33.45 11.68 -5.46
N ARG A 310 -33.95 12.72 -6.16
CA ARG A 310 -33.42 13.14 -7.47
C ARG A 310 -33.03 14.62 -7.46
N LEU A 311 -31.78 14.89 -7.85
CA LEU A 311 -31.29 16.25 -8.02
C LEU A 311 -30.75 16.40 -9.44
N ARG A 312 -31.27 17.34 -10.21
CA ARG A 312 -30.98 17.43 -11.65
C ARG A 312 -31.20 16.11 -12.40
N GLY A 313 -32.27 15.36 -12.03
CA GLY A 313 -32.67 14.10 -12.66
C GLY A 313 -31.88 12.86 -12.23
N ILE A 314 -30.77 12.95 -11.48
CA ILE A 314 -29.96 11.82 -11.05
C ILE A 314 -30.13 11.49 -9.57
N SER A 315 -29.79 10.28 -9.15
CA SER A 315 -29.77 9.86 -7.76
C SER A 315 -28.43 10.17 -7.10
N LEU A 316 -28.38 10.07 -5.76
CA LEU A 316 -27.14 10.15 -5.01
C LEU A 316 -26.14 9.05 -5.44
N ALA A 317 -26.65 7.86 -5.73
CA ALA A 317 -25.81 6.77 -6.23
C ALA A 317 -25.15 7.10 -7.58
N ASP A 318 -25.88 7.73 -8.49
CA ASP A 318 -25.35 8.16 -9.79
C ASP A 318 -24.32 9.27 -9.61
N ALA A 319 -24.59 10.24 -8.74
CA ALA A 319 -23.64 11.31 -8.40
C ALA A 319 -22.35 10.78 -7.78
N CYS A 320 -22.41 9.73 -6.97
CA CYS A 320 -21.23 9.10 -6.38
C CYS A 320 -20.36 8.36 -7.39
N LYS A 321 -20.92 7.88 -8.50
CA LYS A 321 -20.16 7.22 -9.59
C LYS A 321 -19.39 8.19 -10.46
N MET A 322 -19.76 9.48 -10.46
CA MET A 322 -19.02 10.50 -11.17
C MET A 322 -17.60 10.61 -10.63
N THR A 323 -16.65 10.87 -11.51
CA THR A 323 -15.33 11.34 -11.10
C THR A 323 -15.45 12.67 -10.37
N LEU A 324 -14.45 13.05 -9.58
CA LEU A 324 -14.46 14.34 -8.90
C LEU A 324 -14.54 15.49 -9.89
N THR A 325 -13.84 15.38 -11.03
CA THR A 325 -13.91 16.37 -12.13
C THR A 325 -15.34 16.54 -12.64
N GLU A 326 -16.02 15.44 -12.96
CA GLU A 326 -17.42 15.46 -13.41
C GLU A 326 -18.35 15.98 -12.32
N SER A 327 -18.12 15.59 -11.07
CA SER A 327 -18.90 16.06 -9.92
C SER A 327 -18.80 17.57 -9.73
N VAL A 328 -17.59 18.14 -9.89
CA VAL A 328 -17.36 19.60 -9.83
C VAL A 328 -18.19 20.33 -10.89
N GLU A 329 -18.16 19.86 -12.15
CA GLU A 329 -18.93 20.49 -13.24
C GLU A 329 -20.44 20.31 -13.05
N TRP A 330 -20.88 19.16 -12.53
CA TRP A 330 -22.27 18.91 -12.23
C TRP A 330 -22.79 19.81 -11.09
N VAL A 331 -22.02 19.96 -9.99
CA VAL A 331 -22.37 20.77 -8.83
C VAL A 331 -22.49 22.25 -9.18
N LYS A 332 -21.60 22.79 -10.02
CA LYS A 332 -21.67 24.18 -10.51
C LYS A 332 -23.04 24.52 -11.11
N GLY A 333 -23.68 23.56 -11.76
CA GLY A 333 -25.00 23.74 -12.37
C GLY A 333 -26.18 23.54 -11.42
N VAL A 334 -26.00 23.07 -10.17
CA VAL A 334 -27.09 22.79 -9.23
C VAL A 334 -27.90 24.05 -8.87
N PRO A 335 -27.30 25.19 -8.47
CA PRO A 335 -28.07 26.37 -8.10
C PRO A 335 -28.99 26.88 -9.22
N ALA A 336 -28.51 26.84 -10.48
CA ALA A 336 -29.31 27.30 -11.61
C ALA A 336 -30.52 26.42 -11.92
N SER A 337 -30.49 25.13 -11.54
CA SER A 337 -31.56 24.17 -11.77
C SER A 337 -32.72 24.25 -10.76
N LEU A 338 -32.59 25.10 -9.75
CA LEU A 338 -33.55 25.22 -8.65
C LEU A 338 -34.41 26.50 -8.73
N PRO A 339 -35.57 26.52 -8.08
CA PRO A 339 -36.35 27.72 -7.91
C PRO A 339 -35.53 28.88 -7.37
N GLU A 340 -35.82 30.10 -7.81
CA GLU A 340 -35.03 31.29 -7.53
C GLU A 340 -34.83 31.52 -6.01
N GLU A 341 -35.86 31.29 -5.24
CA GLU A 341 -35.85 31.43 -3.79
C GLU A 341 -34.93 30.47 -3.05
N MET A 342 -34.54 29.33 -3.67
CA MET A 342 -33.62 28.33 -3.12
C MET A 342 -32.18 28.55 -3.51
N ARG A 343 -31.91 29.36 -4.57
CA ARG A 343 -30.56 29.53 -5.15
C ARG A 343 -29.51 30.03 -4.16
N PRO A 344 -29.81 31.00 -3.25
CA PRO A 344 -28.78 31.47 -2.30
C PRO A 344 -28.31 30.36 -1.37
N MET A 345 -29.20 29.53 -0.84
CA MET A 345 -28.86 28.40 0.02
C MET A 345 -28.16 27.29 -0.78
N ALA A 346 -28.69 26.99 -1.97
CA ALA A 346 -28.04 26.00 -2.85
C ALA A 346 -26.61 26.41 -3.18
N LYS A 347 -26.36 27.69 -3.47
CA LYS A 347 -25.02 28.22 -3.72
C LYS A 347 -24.10 27.97 -2.53
N SER A 348 -24.52 28.31 -1.31
CA SER A 348 -23.70 28.11 -0.10
C SER A 348 -23.30 26.64 0.13
N ILE A 349 -24.22 25.69 -0.10
CA ILE A 349 -23.93 24.27 0.01
C ILE A 349 -22.97 23.80 -1.09
N CYS A 350 -23.20 24.26 -2.34
CA CYS A 350 -22.36 23.92 -3.48
C CYS A 350 -20.95 24.52 -3.36
N ASP A 351 -20.83 25.76 -2.92
CA ASP A 351 -19.54 26.43 -2.72
C ASP A 351 -18.67 25.64 -1.71
N SER A 352 -19.26 25.14 -0.62
CA SER A 352 -18.55 24.30 0.35
C SER A 352 -18.00 23.00 -0.26
N PHE A 353 -18.73 22.39 -1.19
CA PHE A 353 -18.25 21.22 -1.95
C PHE A 353 -17.12 21.62 -2.92
N LEU A 354 -17.31 22.70 -3.67
CA LEU A 354 -16.36 23.16 -4.68
C LEU A 354 -15.01 23.58 -4.06
N ASP A 355 -15.04 24.27 -2.92
CA ASP A 355 -13.84 24.65 -2.18
C ASP A 355 -13.03 23.42 -1.72
N ALA A 356 -13.72 22.41 -1.18
CA ALA A 356 -13.07 21.17 -0.77
C ALA A 356 -12.54 20.37 -1.98
N ALA A 357 -13.30 20.34 -3.09
CA ALA A 357 -12.92 19.63 -4.30
C ALA A 357 -11.71 20.26 -5.01
N LYS A 358 -11.59 21.60 -4.99
CA LYS A 358 -10.49 22.32 -5.65
C LYS A 358 -9.13 21.77 -5.25
N ARG A 359 -8.86 21.63 -3.96
CA ARG A 359 -7.57 21.14 -3.45
C ARG A 359 -7.26 19.70 -3.87
N LEU A 360 -8.30 18.85 -3.95
CA LEU A 360 -8.15 17.48 -4.46
C LEU A 360 -7.83 17.47 -5.97
N MET A 361 -8.42 18.42 -6.71
CA MET A 361 -8.11 18.60 -8.13
C MET A 361 -6.67 19.07 -8.32
N ASP A 362 -6.21 20.04 -7.53
CA ASP A 362 -4.84 20.56 -7.56
C ASP A 362 -3.81 19.45 -7.23
N LEU A 363 -4.16 18.50 -6.35
CA LEU A 363 -3.36 17.31 -6.03
C LEU A 363 -3.46 16.19 -7.10
N GLY A 364 -4.17 16.41 -8.23
CA GLY A 364 -4.22 15.48 -9.36
C GLY A 364 -5.02 14.20 -9.11
N ILE A 365 -5.99 14.19 -8.17
CA ILE A 365 -6.87 13.05 -7.91
C ILE A 365 -8.32 13.28 -8.37
N GLY A 366 -8.51 14.19 -9.32
CA GLY A 366 -9.80 14.51 -9.93
C GLY A 366 -10.46 13.36 -10.69
N TYR A 367 -9.70 12.36 -11.11
CA TYR A 367 -10.16 11.17 -11.82
C TYR A 367 -10.84 10.12 -10.93
N LEU A 368 -10.73 10.23 -9.60
CA LEU A 368 -11.35 9.29 -8.68
C LEU A 368 -12.85 9.56 -8.54
N SER A 369 -13.67 8.49 -8.56
CA SER A 369 -15.07 8.58 -8.25
C SER A 369 -15.31 8.58 -6.73
N LEU A 370 -16.37 9.21 -6.27
CA LEU A 370 -16.66 9.35 -4.84
C LEU A 370 -17.03 8.01 -4.19
N ASP A 371 -17.53 7.04 -4.96
CA ASP A 371 -17.85 5.68 -4.51
C ASP A 371 -16.62 4.75 -4.53
N ARG A 372 -15.48 5.18 -5.08
CA ARG A 372 -14.25 4.37 -5.11
C ARG A 372 -13.88 3.90 -3.71
N SER A 373 -13.75 2.60 -3.53
CA SER A 373 -13.36 2.02 -2.25
C SER A 373 -11.98 2.55 -1.81
N ALA A 374 -11.89 3.11 -0.61
CA ALA A 374 -10.64 3.66 -0.10
C ALA A 374 -9.53 2.59 0.08
N ALA A 375 -9.92 1.32 0.25
CA ALA A 375 -8.98 0.19 0.29
C ALA A 375 -8.30 -0.09 -1.06
N THR A 376 -8.91 0.34 -2.18
CA THR A 376 -8.35 0.15 -3.53
C THR A 376 -7.51 1.33 -4.02
N LEU A 377 -7.38 2.38 -3.21
CA LEU A 377 -6.53 3.52 -3.50
C LEU A 377 -5.05 3.16 -3.34
N SER A 378 -4.21 3.67 -4.22
CA SER A 378 -2.76 3.59 -4.08
C SER A 378 -2.29 4.34 -2.83
N THR A 379 -1.05 4.10 -2.41
CA THR A 379 -0.46 4.77 -1.26
C THR A 379 -0.45 6.30 -1.44
N GLY A 380 -0.02 6.78 -2.60
CA GLY A 380 -0.02 8.22 -2.91
C GLY A 380 -1.43 8.82 -2.99
N GLU A 381 -2.42 8.11 -3.54
CA GLU A 381 -3.82 8.58 -3.55
C GLU A 381 -4.39 8.73 -2.13
N ARG A 382 -4.12 7.76 -1.24
CA ARG A 382 -4.51 7.84 0.18
C ARG A 382 -3.84 9.00 0.89
N GLN A 383 -2.55 9.22 0.66
CA GLN A 383 -1.79 10.31 1.26
C GLN A 383 -2.33 11.68 0.81
N ARG A 384 -2.59 11.87 -0.49
CA ARG A 384 -3.20 13.10 -1.04
C ARG A 384 -4.60 13.36 -0.51
N MET A 385 -5.41 12.31 -0.35
CA MET A 385 -6.73 12.40 0.26
C MET A 385 -6.64 12.89 1.72
N GLN A 386 -5.66 12.41 2.50
CA GLN A 386 -5.44 12.86 3.88
C GLN A 386 -4.95 14.31 3.93
N LEU A 387 -4.04 14.69 3.04
CA LEU A 387 -3.52 16.05 2.94
C LEU A 387 -4.63 17.08 2.65
N ALA A 388 -5.46 16.80 1.64
CA ALA A 388 -6.58 17.67 1.30
C ALA A 388 -7.58 17.82 2.47
N ARG A 389 -7.79 16.75 3.25
CA ARG A 389 -8.61 16.80 4.47
C ARG A 389 -8.00 17.68 5.56
N ALA A 390 -6.68 17.58 5.75
CA ALA A 390 -5.97 18.38 6.76
C ALA A 390 -6.12 19.88 6.49
N VAL A 391 -5.94 20.30 5.25
CA VAL A 391 -6.07 21.71 4.83
C VAL A 391 -7.50 22.24 4.98
N ARG A 392 -8.50 21.40 4.70
CA ARG A 392 -9.92 21.80 4.82
C ARG A 392 -10.29 22.24 6.23
N ASN A 393 -9.68 21.66 7.25
CA ASN A 393 -10.06 21.91 8.65
C ASN A 393 -9.68 23.31 9.13
N ARG A 394 -8.92 24.10 8.35
CA ARG A 394 -8.47 25.49 8.68
C ARG A 394 -8.02 25.64 10.14
N THR A 395 -7.27 24.63 10.61
CA THR A 395 -6.64 24.72 11.92
C THR A 395 -5.50 25.74 11.87
N THR A 396 -5.24 26.41 12.97
CA THR A 396 -4.14 27.37 13.09
C THR A 396 -3.21 26.95 14.23
N GLY A 397 -1.91 27.27 14.11
CA GLY A 397 -0.93 26.97 15.14
C GLY A 397 -0.60 25.48 15.26
N VAL A 398 -0.74 24.70 14.18
CA VAL A 398 -0.44 23.28 14.11
C VAL A 398 0.86 23.06 13.35
N LEU A 399 1.64 22.07 13.76
CA LEU A 399 2.78 21.53 13.02
C LEU A 399 2.33 20.36 12.15
N TYR A 400 2.39 20.51 10.83
CA TYR A 400 2.16 19.41 9.90
C TYR A 400 3.49 18.75 9.56
N VAL A 401 3.61 17.46 9.84
CA VAL A 401 4.78 16.64 9.50
C VAL A 401 4.39 15.73 8.32
N LEU A 402 4.98 15.98 7.16
CA LEU A 402 4.71 15.30 5.91
C LEU A 402 5.87 14.37 5.56
N ASP A 403 5.61 13.07 5.50
CA ASP A 403 6.63 12.08 5.19
C ASP A 403 6.47 11.62 3.73
N GLU A 404 7.38 12.07 2.88
CA GLU A 404 7.42 11.84 1.43
C GLU A 404 6.11 12.15 0.71
N PRO A 405 5.58 13.38 0.79
CA PRO A 405 4.30 13.74 0.19
C PRO A 405 4.33 13.75 -1.35
N SER A 406 5.50 13.72 -1.99
CA SER A 406 5.68 13.67 -3.45
C SER A 406 5.48 12.27 -4.06
N ILE A 407 5.35 11.21 -3.24
CA ILE A 407 5.25 9.82 -3.71
C ILE A 407 4.18 9.64 -4.79
N GLY A 408 4.59 9.06 -5.94
CA GLY A 408 3.71 8.75 -7.07
C GLY A 408 3.09 10.00 -7.72
N LEU A 409 3.67 11.18 -7.50
CA LEU A 409 3.27 12.40 -8.18
C LEU A 409 4.06 12.57 -9.48
N HIS A 410 3.31 12.85 -10.54
CA HIS A 410 3.91 13.39 -11.74
C HIS A 410 4.38 14.84 -11.47
N PRO A 411 5.48 15.33 -12.07
CA PRO A 411 6.00 16.68 -11.86
C PRO A 411 4.96 17.80 -11.98
N SER A 412 3.97 17.65 -12.87
CA SER A 412 2.86 18.61 -12.98
C SER A 412 2.00 18.73 -11.72
N ASN A 413 1.93 17.70 -10.90
CA ASN A 413 1.13 17.68 -9.66
C ASN A 413 1.92 18.16 -8.44
N ILE A 414 3.25 18.24 -8.50
CA ILE A 414 4.11 18.81 -7.45
C ILE A 414 3.77 20.29 -7.24
N ILE A 415 3.44 21.02 -8.29
CA ILE A 415 3.00 22.42 -8.21
C ILE A 415 1.76 22.55 -7.32
N GLY A 416 0.77 21.67 -7.51
CA GLY A 416 -0.45 21.65 -6.67
C GLY A 416 -0.14 21.29 -5.21
N LEU A 417 0.78 20.36 -4.97
CA LEU A 417 1.23 20.01 -3.62
C LEU A 417 1.90 21.21 -2.92
N CYS A 418 2.76 21.94 -3.63
CA CYS A 418 3.38 23.16 -3.10
C CYS A 418 2.31 24.20 -2.72
N GLY A 419 1.31 24.44 -3.58
CA GLY A 419 0.20 25.34 -3.29
C GLY A 419 -0.60 24.93 -2.03
N VAL A 420 -0.79 23.64 -1.81
CA VAL A 420 -1.44 23.12 -0.59
C VAL A 420 -0.59 23.41 0.67
N MET A 421 0.73 23.29 0.59
CA MET A 421 1.62 23.64 1.72
C MET A 421 1.63 25.14 1.98
N GLU A 422 1.62 25.96 0.93
CA GLU A 422 1.51 27.43 1.06
C GLU A 422 0.18 27.82 1.70
N ASP A 423 -0.93 27.16 1.37
CA ASP A 423 -2.23 27.37 2.03
C ASP A 423 -2.16 27.06 3.53
N LEU A 424 -1.48 25.98 3.94
CA LEU A 424 -1.28 25.65 5.36
C LEU A 424 -0.50 26.73 6.10
N ILE A 425 0.55 27.26 5.49
CA ILE A 425 1.33 28.39 6.05
C ILE A 425 0.47 29.66 6.15
N ALA A 426 -0.30 29.98 5.10
CA ALA A 426 -1.18 31.14 5.09
C ALA A 426 -2.27 31.07 6.19
N ASP A 427 -2.73 29.87 6.54
CA ASP A 427 -3.66 29.62 7.65
C ASP A 427 -2.96 29.68 9.04
N GLY A 428 -1.66 30.06 9.12
CA GLY A 428 -0.92 30.24 10.38
C GLY A 428 -0.34 28.95 10.97
N ASN A 429 -0.07 27.95 10.15
CA ASN A 429 0.53 26.69 10.56
C ASN A 429 2.04 26.63 10.22
N SER A 430 2.68 25.54 10.59
CA SER A 430 4.06 25.20 10.22
C SER A 430 4.07 23.86 9.48
N VAL A 431 4.94 23.72 8.48
CA VAL A 431 5.09 22.50 7.72
C VAL A 431 6.54 22.02 7.81
N VAL A 432 6.72 20.78 8.22
CA VAL A 432 7.98 20.04 8.12
C VAL A 432 7.76 18.90 7.14
N LEU A 433 8.53 18.85 6.07
CA LEU A 433 8.44 17.78 5.10
C LEU A 433 9.76 17.00 5.02
N VAL A 434 9.66 15.69 4.97
CA VAL A 434 10.75 14.79 4.59
C VAL A 434 10.52 14.43 3.14
N ASP A 435 11.44 14.76 2.26
CA ASP A 435 11.33 14.42 0.85
C ASP A 435 12.70 14.25 0.19
N HIS A 436 12.71 13.66 -1.00
CA HIS A 436 13.90 13.46 -1.83
C HIS A 436 13.80 14.19 -3.17
N ASP A 437 12.58 14.60 -3.56
CA ASP A 437 12.33 15.33 -4.79
C ASP A 437 12.90 16.75 -4.70
N THR A 438 13.85 17.06 -5.59
CA THR A 438 14.50 18.37 -5.62
C THR A 438 13.56 19.50 -5.97
N GLN A 439 12.47 19.25 -6.72
CA GLN A 439 11.50 20.27 -7.09
C GLN A 439 10.70 20.77 -5.89
N ILE A 440 10.35 19.87 -4.97
CA ILE A 440 9.61 20.24 -3.75
C ILE A 440 10.55 20.82 -2.70
N LEU A 441 11.78 20.26 -2.56
CA LEU A 441 12.78 20.75 -1.62
C LEU A 441 13.22 22.17 -1.97
N ALA A 442 13.36 22.50 -3.25
CA ALA A 442 13.68 23.85 -3.73
C ALA A 442 12.62 24.91 -3.37
N LYS A 443 11.40 24.51 -2.95
CA LYS A 443 10.34 25.40 -2.48
C LYS A 443 10.32 25.60 -0.97
N SER A 444 11.24 24.97 -0.24
CA SER A 444 11.34 25.13 1.21
C SER A 444 11.92 26.50 1.57
N ASP A 445 11.38 27.12 2.63
CA ASP A 445 11.96 28.35 3.21
C ASP A 445 13.24 28.07 3.99
N TRP A 446 13.33 26.86 4.56
CA TRP A 446 14.44 26.38 5.36
C TRP A 446 14.68 24.90 5.11
N MET A 447 15.91 24.48 5.12
CA MET A 447 16.27 23.07 4.95
C MET A 447 17.18 22.58 6.08
N ILE A 448 17.07 21.30 6.38
CA ILE A 448 17.93 20.56 7.30
C ILE A 448 18.38 19.30 6.54
N GLU A 449 19.67 19.15 6.33
CA GLU A 449 20.23 17.96 5.72
C GLU A 449 20.80 17.02 6.76
N MET A 450 20.28 15.79 6.77
CA MET A 450 20.70 14.71 7.66
C MET A 450 21.73 13.84 6.98
N GLY A 451 22.75 13.41 7.71
CA GLY A 451 23.84 12.60 7.18
C GLY A 451 24.88 12.27 8.23
N PRO A 452 26.16 12.15 7.80
CA PRO A 452 26.66 12.20 6.41
C PRO A 452 26.40 10.90 5.63
N GLY A 453 26.09 9.82 6.31
CA GLY A 453 25.80 8.49 5.75
C GLY A 453 24.46 7.93 6.16
N ALA A 454 24.32 6.62 6.14
CA ALA A 454 23.15 5.85 6.52
C ALA A 454 23.42 5.02 7.78
N GLY A 455 22.38 4.69 8.56
CA GLY A 455 22.49 3.84 9.75
C GLY A 455 23.44 4.44 10.80
N THR A 456 24.47 3.71 11.18
CA THR A 456 25.48 4.15 12.17
C THR A 456 26.35 5.32 11.69
N ASP A 457 26.50 5.49 10.37
CA ASP A 457 27.23 6.60 9.76
C ASP A 457 26.34 7.82 9.51
N GLY A 458 25.03 7.71 9.82
CA GLY A 458 24.06 8.81 9.76
C GLY A 458 23.81 9.45 11.11
N GLY A 459 22.68 10.13 11.21
CA GLY A 459 22.14 10.64 12.47
C GLY A 459 22.67 12.00 12.90
N GLU A 460 23.40 12.70 12.03
CA GLU A 460 23.92 14.05 12.29
C GLU A 460 23.27 15.09 11.38
N VAL A 461 23.28 16.37 11.78
CA VAL A 461 22.90 17.49 10.93
C VAL A 461 24.13 17.95 10.17
N VAL A 462 24.17 17.70 8.86
CA VAL A 462 25.30 18.06 7.98
C VAL A 462 25.26 19.55 7.60
N ALA A 463 24.05 20.03 7.29
CA ALA A 463 23.81 21.39 6.88
C ALA A 463 22.40 21.84 7.31
N GLN A 464 22.23 23.15 7.60
CA GLN A 464 20.93 23.76 7.80
C GLN A 464 20.97 25.21 7.35
N GLY A 465 19.87 25.70 6.80
CA GLY A 465 19.77 27.07 6.31
C GLY A 465 18.71 27.22 5.24
N THR A 466 18.77 28.30 4.48
CA THR A 466 17.96 28.47 3.27
C THR A 466 18.43 27.50 2.18
N VAL A 467 17.66 27.33 1.12
CA VAL A 467 18.04 26.51 -0.05
C VAL A 467 19.42 26.93 -0.58
N ASN A 468 19.67 28.26 -0.69
CA ASN A 468 20.95 28.78 -1.13
C ASN A 468 22.12 28.42 -0.21
N ASP A 469 21.89 28.37 1.12
CA ASP A 469 22.92 27.96 2.08
C ASP A 469 23.29 26.48 1.89
N ILE A 470 22.29 25.61 1.60
CA ILE A 470 22.51 24.19 1.32
C ILE A 470 23.26 24.00 0.00
N GLU A 471 22.88 24.73 -1.05
CA GLU A 471 23.57 24.70 -2.36
C GLU A 471 25.04 25.14 -2.29
N ALA A 472 25.35 26.08 -1.39
CA ALA A 472 26.70 26.61 -1.18
C ALA A 472 27.55 25.71 -0.26
N ASN A 473 26.95 24.79 0.48
CA ASN A 473 27.67 23.97 1.45
C ASN A 473 28.39 22.81 0.75
N ALA A 474 29.70 22.78 0.83
CA ALA A 474 30.55 21.73 0.21
C ALA A 474 30.35 20.31 0.80
N GLN A 475 29.78 20.20 2.01
CA GLN A 475 29.48 18.93 2.66
C GLN A 475 28.09 18.39 2.30
N SER A 476 27.25 19.23 1.71
CA SER A 476 25.89 18.88 1.32
C SER A 476 25.92 17.87 0.16
N LYS A 477 25.19 16.78 0.32
CA LYS A 477 24.98 15.78 -0.74
C LYS A 477 23.80 16.13 -1.66
N ILE A 478 22.80 16.85 -1.14
CA ILE A 478 21.62 17.26 -1.92
C ILE A 478 21.87 18.58 -2.68
N GLY A 479 22.70 19.48 -2.14
CA GLY A 479 22.95 20.80 -2.70
C GLY A 479 23.35 20.81 -4.18
N PRO A 480 24.27 19.96 -4.65
CA PRO A 480 24.60 19.86 -6.08
C PRO A 480 23.41 19.55 -7.00
N PHE A 481 22.43 18.78 -6.51
CA PHE A 481 21.22 18.43 -7.27
C PHE A 481 20.16 19.54 -7.23
N LEU A 482 20.09 20.33 -6.16
CA LEU A 482 19.22 21.50 -6.07
C LEU A 482 19.64 22.61 -7.03
N SER A 483 20.93 22.79 -7.21
CA SER A 483 21.51 23.85 -8.05
C SER A 483 21.74 23.45 -9.51
N ASP A 484 21.22 22.30 -9.96
CA ASP A 484 21.43 21.71 -11.29
C ASP A 484 22.93 21.53 -11.67
N LYS A 485 23.86 21.62 -10.69
CA LYS A 485 25.29 21.38 -10.93
C LYS A 485 25.64 19.90 -11.06
N ALA A 486 24.80 19.03 -10.52
CA ALA A 486 24.88 17.59 -10.67
C ALA A 486 23.62 17.07 -11.37
N SER A 487 23.80 16.19 -12.33
CA SER A 487 22.73 15.46 -12.97
C SER A 487 22.95 13.96 -12.83
N VAL A 488 21.85 13.22 -12.61
CA VAL A 488 21.87 11.77 -12.58
C VAL A 488 21.92 11.25 -14.02
N LYS A 489 23.06 11.32 -14.67
CA LYS A 489 23.27 10.72 -16.00
C LYS A 489 24.37 9.66 -15.91
N VAL A 490 23.99 8.41 -15.80
CA VAL A 490 24.91 7.28 -15.55
C VAL A 490 24.91 6.22 -16.64
N ARG A 491 23.94 6.28 -17.58
CA ARG A 491 23.80 5.26 -18.63
C ARG A 491 24.11 5.81 -20.01
N GLN A 492 24.77 4.99 -20.82
CA GLN A 492 24.85 5.22 -22.25
C GLN A 492 23.59 4.63 -22.89
N GLN A 493 22.73 5.51 -23.42
CA GLN A 493 21.50 5.13 -24.08
C GLN A 493 21.76 4.54 -25.46
N VAL A 494 20.88 3.66 -25.90
CA VAL A 494 20.92 3.08 -27.23
C VAL A 494 20.36 4.07 -28.24
N GLU A 495 21.01 4.19 -29.41
CA GLU A 495 20.52 5.03 -30.50
C GLU A 495 19.15 4.54 -31.01
N ALA A 496 18.28 5.45 -31.40
CA ALA A 496 16.93 5.14 -31.85
C ALA A 496 16.88 4.10 -32.99
N ALA A 497 17.85 4.14 -33.91
CA ALA A 497 17.96 3.19 -35.03
C ALA A 497 18.21 1.73 -34.56
N ASN A 498 18.83 1.55 -33.41
CA ASN A 498 19.25 0.26 -32.86
C ASN A 498 18.29 -0.24 -31.75
N MET A 499 17.22 0.46 -31.49
CA MET A 499 16.31 0.22 -30.35
C MET A 499 15.74 -1.18 -30.34
N PHE A 500 15.33 -1.71 -31.47
CA PHE A 500 14.65 -3.00 -31.61
C PHE A 500 15.52 -4.14 -32.16
N ASN A 501 16.85 -3.96 -32.22
CA ASN A 501 17.76 -4.96 -32.79
C ASN A 501 17.71 -6.32 -32.09
N ASP A 502 17.46 -6.34 -30.77
CA ASP A 502 17.33 -7.56 -29.97
C ASP A 502 15.89 -8.12 -29.95
N GLY A 503 15.01 -7.57 -30.80
CA GLY A 503 13.62 -7.93 -30.89
C GLY A 503 12.70 -7.06 -30.02
N LYS A 504 11.43 -7.41 -29.99
CA LYS A 504 10.39 -6.67 -29.26
C LYS A 504 9.36 -7.57 -28.64
N ILE A 505 8.69 -7.05 -27.62
CA ILE A 505 7.43 -7.58 -27.08
C ILE A 505 6.31 -6.73 -27.68
N THR A 506 5.30 -7.36 -28.29
CA THR A 506 4.14 -6.65 -28.84
C THR A 506 2.90 -7.13 -28.14
N MET A 507 2.08 -6.20 -27.63
CA MET A 507 0.79 -6.52 -26.99
C MET A 507 -0.31 -5.66 -27.59
N THR A 508 -1.46 -6.27 -27.86
CA THR A 508 -2.68 -5.56 -28.27
C THR A 508 -3.80 -5.88 -27.28
N THR A 509 -4.46 -4.83 -26.78
CA THR A 509 -5.53 -4.97 -25.79
C THR A 509 -6.86 -4.42 -26.30
N GLY A 510 -7.96 -4.91 -25.73
CA GLY A 510 -9.26 -4.25 -25.71
C GLY A 510 -9.30 -3.17 -24.62
N ALA A 511 -10.50 -2.65 -24.37
CA ALA A 511 -10.71 -1.71 -23.27
C ALA A 511 -10.67 -2.43 -21.92
N ILE A 512 -10.01 -1.82 -20.94
CA ILE A 512 -10.03 -2.25 -19.53
C ILE A 512 -10.00 -1.03 -18.62
N HIS A 513 -10.94 -0.91 -17.71
CA HIS A 513 -11.12 0.27 -16.84
C HIS A 513 -11.17 1.56 -17.67
N THR A 514 -10.25 2.50 -17.43
CA THR A 514 -10.12 3.73 -18.23
C THR A 514 -9.19 3.57 -19.42
N VAL A 515 -8.43 2.47 -19.51
CA VAL A 515 -7.51 2.21 -20.63
C VAL A 515 -8.31 1.81 -21.87
N ARG A 516 -8.12 2.54 -22.94
CA ARG A 516 -8.74 2.30 -24.25
C ARG A 516 -8.01 1.19 -25.00
N PRO A 517 -8.63 0.59 -26.03
CA PRO A 517 -7.92 -0.35 -26.89
C PRO A 517 -6.61 0.26 -27.38
N LEU A 518 -5.49 -0.44 -27.13
CA LEU A 518 -4.17 0.02 -27.53
C LEU A 518 -3.29 -1.12 -28.05
N SER A 519 -2.27 -0.75 -28.81
CA SER A 519 -1.17 -1.62 -29.20
C SER A 519 0.14 -0.99 -28.71
N VAL A 520 1.01 -1.78 -28.09
CA VAL A 520 2.28 -1.34 -27.55
C VAL A 520 3.41 -2.25 -28.00
N GLU A 521 4.55 -1.64 -28.34
CA GLU A 521 5.79 -2.33 -28.65
C GLU A 521 6.85 -1.96 -27.60
N ILE A 522 7.52 -2.95 -27.04
CA ILE A 522 8.55 -2.79 -26.00
C ILE A 522 9.82 -3.43 -26.49
N PRO A 523 10.96 -2.71 -26.60
CA PRO A 523 12.21 -3.27 -27.05
C PRO A 523 12.78 -4.25 -26.01
N LYS A 524 13.32 -5.39 -26.46
CA LYS A 524 13.97 -6.38 -25.62
C LYS A 524 15.42 -5.94 -25.30
N GLY A 525 15.91 -6.36 -24.12
CA GLY A 525 17.26 -6.05 -23.68
C GLY A 525 17.52 -4.55 -23.47
N ARG A 526 16.51 -3.79 -23.11
CA ARG A 526 16.56 -2.32 -22.94
C ARG A 526 15.86 -1.90 -21.64
N LEU A 527 16.17 -0.67 -21.21
CA LEU A 527 15.39 0.02 -20.17
C LEU A 527 14.23 0.75 -20.82
N THR A 528 13.02 0.23 -20.62
CA THR A 528 11.79 0.90 -21.03
C THR A 528 11.11 1.51 -19.81
N VAL A 529 10.81 2.81 -19.85
CA VAL A 529 10.07 3.51 -18.81
C VAL A 529 8.65 3.81 -19.28
N VAL A 530 7.67 3.38 -18.49
CA VAL A 530 6.25 3.71 -18.68
C VAL A 530 5.91 4.85 -17.75
N THR A 531 5.61 6.01 -18.31
CA THR A 531 5.36 7.25 -17.58
C THR A 531 4.03 7.89 -17.97
N GLY A 532 3.73 9.05 -17.42
CA GLY A 532 2.50 9.82 -17.65
C GLY A 532 1.83 10.26 -16.36
N VAL A 533 0.85 11.15 -16.45
CA VAL A 533 0.16 11.70 -15.28
C VAL A 533 -0.51 10.63 -14.42
N SER A 534 -0.80 10.96 -13.14
CA SER A 534 -1.50 10.04 -12.24
C SER A 534 -2.89 9.68 -12.81
N GLY A 535 -3.26 8.40 -12.73
CA GLY A 535 -4.53 7.90 -13.29
C GLY A 535 -4.59 7.77 -14.82
N SER A 536 -3.47 7.91 -15.53
CA SER A 536 -3.42 7.74 -17.00
C SER A 536 -3.50 6.27 -17.47
N GLY A 537 -3.46 5.30 -16.55
CA GLY A 537 -3.61 3.87 -16.86
C GLY A 537 -2.31 3.08 -16.94
N LYS A 538 -1.17 3.62 -16.50
CA LYS A 538 0.16 2.94 -16.49
C LYS A 538 0.11 1.57 -15.80
N THR A 539 -0.35 1.56 -14.54
CA THR A 539 -0.46 0.34 -13.73
C THR A 539 -1.38 -0.69 -14.39
N THR A 540 -2.52 -0.27 -14.93
CA THR A 540 -3.45 -1.15 -15.64
C THR A 540 -2.82 -1.75 -16.91
N MET A 541 -2.10 -0.95 -17.71
CA MET A 541 -1.42 -1.45 -18.91
C MET A 541 -0.32 -2.45 -18.56
N VAL A 542 0.49 -2.18 -17.52
CA VAL A 542 1.64 -3.02 -17.19
C VAL A 542 1.26 -4.17 -16.27
N LEU A 543 0.66 -3.88 -15.09
CA LEU A 543 0.42 -4.90 -14.06
C LEU A 543 -0.83 -5.74 -14.32
N GLU A 544 -1.89 -5.17 -14.89
CA GLU A 544 -3.15 -5.88 -15.13
C GLU A 544 -3.25 -6.45 -16.56
N SER A 545 -2.44 -5.97 -17.51
CA SER A 545 -2.49 -6.45 -18.90
C SER A 545 -1.19 -7.16 -19.33
N LEU A 546 -0.04 -6.47 -19.31
CA LEU A 546 1.21 -6.99 -19.85
C LEU A 546 1.74 -8.19 -19.03
N ILE A 547 1.84 -8.07 -17.71
CA ILE A 547 2.35 -9.15 -16.85
C ILE A 547 1.48 -10.40 -16.93
N PRO A 548 0.14 -10.33 -16.74
CA PRO A 548 -0.71 -11.51 -16.84
C PRO A 548 -0.69 -12.15 -18.24
N ALA A 549 -0.59 -11.33 -19.30
CA ALA A 549 -0.49 -11.84 -20.66
C ALA A 549 0.83 -12.59 -20.93
N LEU A 550 1.96 -12.04 -20.43
CA LEU A 550 3.25 -12.72 -20.51
C LEU A 550 3.26 -14.03 -19.71
N GLN A 551 2.70 -14.02 -18.49
CA GLN A 551 2.59 -15.22 -17.66
C GLN A 551 1.73 -16.29 -18.30
N ALA A 552 0.58 -15.91 -18.89
CA ALA A 552 -0.30 -16.81 -19.61
C ALA A 552 0.41 -17.45 -20.83
N LYS A 553 1.13 -16.63 -21.63
CA LYS A 553 1.91 -17.12 -22.77
C LYS A 553 3.01 -18.10 -22.34
N ILE A 554 3.76 -17.80 -21.29
CA ILE A 554 4.85 -18.63 -20.77
C ILE A 554 4.31 -19.98 -20.24
N SER A 555 3.17 -19.93 -19.54
CA SER A 555 2.54 -21.12 -18.92
C SER A 555 1.62 -21.91 -19.87
N GLY A 556 1.34 -21.39 -21.07
CA GLY A 556 0.43 -22.00 -22.03
C GLY A 556 -1.05 -21.93 -21.61
N HIS A 557 -1.41 -20.94 -20.79
CA HIS A 557 -2.79 -20.67 -20.39
C HIS A 557 -3.46 -19.64 -21.32
N ASP A 558 -4.80 -19.54 -21.21
CA ASP A 558 -5.57 -18.54 -21.94
C ASP A 558 -5.17 -17.10 -21.52
N LEU A 559 -5.14 -16.20 -22.50
CA LEU A 559 -4.87 -14.79 -22.27
C LEU A 559 -6.01 -14.15 -21.45
N PRO A 560 -5.70 -13.12 -20.66
CA PRO A 560 -6.73 -12.29 -20.01
C PRO A 560 -7.77 -11.83 -21.03
N ALA A 561 -9.06 -11.83 -20.68
CA ALA A 561 -10.18 -11.57 -21.60
C ALA A 561 -10.07 -10.26 -22.40
N HIS A 562 -9.39 -9.24 -21.84
CA HIS A 562 -9.18 -7.96 -22.49
C HIS A 562 -7.90 -7.91 -23.36
N VAL A 563 -7.02 -8.91 -23.29
CA VAL A 563 -5.81 -8.98 -24.12
C VAL A 563 -6.11 -9.78 -25.38
N LYS A 564 -5.97 -9.15 -26.54
CA LYS A 564 -6.25 -9.76 -27.85
C LYS A 564 -5.09 -10.62 -28.35
N SER A 565 -3.86 -10.12 -28.17
CA SER A 565 -2.65 -10.83 -28.60
C SER A 565 -1.44 -10.36 -27.81
N ILE A 566 -0.46 -11.27 -27.65
CA ILE A 566 0.87 -10.97 -27.15
C ILE A 566 1.92 -11.78 -27.92
N GLU A 567 2.94 -11.10 -28.38
CA GLU A 567 4.14 -11.70 -28.98
C GLU A 567 5.34 -11.36 -28.11
N ALA A 568 6.06 -12.34 -27.63
CA ALA A 568 7.19 -12.19 -26.70
C ALA A 568 8.14 -13.38 -26.84
N ASP A 569 8.65 -13.61 -28.06
CA ASP A 569 9.50 -14.76 -28.34
C ASP A 569 10.80 -14.70 -27.54
N GLY A 570 11.21 -15.84 -26.99
CA GLY A 570 12.42 -15.97 -26.16
C GLY A 570 12.25 -15.53 -24.71
N ILE A 571 11.12 -14.93 -24.28
CA ILE A 571 10.85 -14.61 -22.88
C ILE A 571 10.36 -15.85 -22.15
N ARG A 572 11.01 -16.20 -21.05
CA ARG A 572 10.72 -17.39 -20.24
C ARG A 572 10.28 -17.07 -18.82
N GLN A 573 10.57 -15.90 -18.33
CA GLN A 573 10.23 -15.49 -16.96
C GLN A 573 9.80 -14.03 -16.91
N VAL A 574 8.84 -13.73 -16.04
CA VAL A 574 8.42 -12.36 -15.71
C VAL A 574 8.49 -12.21 -14.20
N LYS A 575 9.19 -11.16 -13.75
CA LYS A 575 9.44 -10.87 -12.34
C LYS A 575 8.94 -9.47 -12.02
N LEU A 576 7.97 -9.39 -11.11
CA LEU A 576 7.47 -8.11 -10.60
C LEU A 576 8.21 -7.73 -9.31
N ILE A 577 8.76 -6.53 -9.29
CA ILE A 577 9.42 -5.91 -8.15
C ILE A 577 8.62 -4.67 -7.77
N ASP A 578 7.76 -4.80 -6.79
CA ASP A 578 6.87 -3.75 -6.29
C ASP A 578 7.14 -3.40 -4.82
N ALA A 579 6.58 -2.30 -4.35
CA ALA A 579 6.71 -1.83 -2.97
C ALA A 579 5.78 -2.56 -1.98
N SER A 580 5.12 -3.66 -2.38
CA SER A 580 4.29 -4.44 -1.46
C SER A 580 5.11 -5.00 -0.30
N PRO A 581 4.56 -5.06 0.92
CA PRO A 581 5.29 -5.55 2.08
C PRO A 581 5.84 -6.96 1.86
N ILE A 582 7.09 -7.17 2.30
CA ILE A 582 7.73 -8.47 2.29
C ILE A 582 7.37 -9.18 3.60
N GLY A 583 6.56 -10.24 3.49
CA GLY A 583 6.16 -11.02 4.66
C GLY A 583 5.15 -10.28 5.55
N ILE A 584 4.22 -11.02 6.12
CA ILE A 584 3.20 -10.50 7.04
C ILE A 584 3.60 -10.79 8.50
N ASN A 585 4.71 -11.50 8.69
CA ASN A 585 5.08 -12.07 9.97
C ASN A 585 6.37 -11.40 10.50
N VAL A 586 6.34 -10.93 11.72
CA VAL A 586 7.50 -10.42 12.48
C VAL A 586 8.69 -11.40 12.55
N ARG A 587 8.47 -12.66 12.20
CA ARG A 587 9.50 -13.70 12.10
C ARG A 587 10.32 -13.67 10.81
N SER A 588 9.91 -12.87 9.80
CA SER A 588 10.70 -12.67 8.59
C SER A 588 11.70 -11.54 8.81
N THR A 589 12.96 -11.79 8.52
CA THR A 589 14.05 -10.81 8.64
C THR A 589 14.77 -10.61 7.32
N VAL A 590 15.56 -9.55 7.20
CA VAL A 590 16.42 -9.28 6.03
C VAL A 590 17.28 -10.51 5.72
N ALA A 591 17.93 -11.10 6.73
CA ALA A 591 18.78 -12.29 6.56
C ALA A 591 17.99 -13.52 6.07
N THR A 592 16.76 -13.74 6.54
CA THR A 592 15.94 -14.88 6.08
C THR A 592 15.47 -14.69 4.65
N TYR A 593 15.05 -13.49 4.30
CA TYR A 593 14.57 -13.20 2.95
C TYR A 593 15.69 -13.26 1.90
N ALA A 594 16.88 -12.74 2.25
CA ALA A 594 18.08 -12.83 1.40
C ALA A 594 18.74 -14.23 1.40
N ASN A 595 18.14 -15.21 2.07
CA ASN A 595 18.70 -16.57 2.24
C ASN A 595 20.09 -16.60 2.91
N VAL A 596 20.48 -15.56 3.65
CA VAL A 596 21.75 -15.49 4.40
C VAL A 596 21.65 -16.31 5.68
N HIS A 597 20.52 -16.22 6.38
CA HIS A 597 20.31 -16.90 7.66
C HIS A 597 20.42 -18.44 7.54
N ASP A 598 19.87 -19.04 6.49
CA ASP A 598 19.94 -20.48 6.27
C ASP A 598 21.37 -20.98 6.06
N GLU A 599 22.19 -20.20 5.35
CA GLU A 599 23.60 -20.52 5.17
C GLU A 599 24.41 -20.33 6.47
N LEU A 600 24.13 -19.27 7.24
CA LEU A 600 24.74 -19.06 8.55
C LEU A 600 24.43 -20.24 9.50
N ARG A 601 23.20 -20.73 9.56
CA ARG A 601 22.84 -21.89 10.37
C ARG A 601 23.68 -23.12 10.02
N LYS A 602 23.90 -23.40 8.73
CA LYS A 602 24.77 -24.50 8.25
C LYS A 602 26.22 -24.34 8.68
N VAL A 603 26.70 -23.10 8.72
CA VAL A 603 28.07 -22.77 9.15
C VAL A 603 28.18 -22.98 10.67
N PHE A 604 27.28 -22.43 11.46
CA PHE A 604 27.32 -22.54 12.91
C PHE A 604 27.11 -23.97 13.41
N ALA A 605 26.31 -24.79 12.74
CA ALA A 605 26.20 -26.23 13.05
C ALA A 605 27.50 -27.01 12.90
N LYS A 606 28.49 -26.48 12.17
CA LYS A 606 29.80 -27.11 11.98
C LYS A 606 30.86 -26.68 13.00
N THR A 607 30.56 -25.68 13.83
CA THR A 607 31.48 -25.21 14.86
C THR A 607 31.80 -26.29 15.91
N PRO A 608 33.00 -26.28 16.58
CA PRO A 608 33.33 -27.25 17.63
C PRO A 608 32.32 -27.27 18.77
N ASP A 609 31.85 -26.11 19.23
CA ASP A 609 30.88 -25.97 20.30
C ASP A 609 29.52 -26.56 19.95
N ALA A 610 29.00 -26.29 18.72
CA ALA A 610 27.75 -26.88 18.24
C ALA A 610 27.83 -28.42 18.20
N LYS A 611 28.94 -28.96 17.67
CA LYS A 611 29.18 -30.42 17.63
C LYS A 611 29.29 -31.04 19.00
N LYS A 612 29.96 -30.40 19.95
CA LYS A 612 30.07 -30.82 21.34
C LYS A 612 28.71 -30.97 22.02
N HIS A 613 27.78 -30.08 21.72
CA HIS A 613 26.41 -30.08 22.26
C HIS A 613 25.40 -30.81 21.36
N GLY A 614 25.81 -31.37 20.24
CA GLY A 614 24.94 -32.10 19.31
C GLY A 614 23.93 -31.26 18.56
N TYR A 615 24.16 -29.92 18.41
CA TYR A 615 23.27 -29.02 17.66
C TYR A 615 23.46 -29.18 16.16
N LYS A 616 22.33 -29.23 15.45
CA LYS A 616 22.24 -29.28 13.99
C LYS A 616 21.79 -27.92 13.45
N ASP A 617 21.83 -27.74 12.13
CA ASP A 617 21.38 -26.51 11.44
C ASP A 617 19.95 -26.09 11.78
N GLY A 618 19.02 -27.05 11.96
CA GLY A 618 17.64 -26.79 12.39
C GLY A 618 17.55 -26.18 13.79
N ASP A 619 18.48 -26.53 14.72
CA ASP A 619 18.46 -26.04 16.08
C ASP A 619 18.78 -24.53 16.18
N PHE A 620 19.46 -23.97 15.17
CA PHE A 620 19.77 -22.53 15.04
C PHE A 620 18.64 -21.71 14.42
N SER A 621 17.50 -22.33 14.10
CA SER A 621 16.34 -21.57 13.63
C SER A 621 15.64 -20.87 14.83
N TYR A 622 15.55 -19.56 14.80
CA TYR A 622 14.76 -18.84 15.83
C TYR A 622 13.24 -19.06 15.67
N ASN A 623 12.77 -19.66 14.56
CA ASN A 623 11.36 -19.99 14.36
C ASN A 623 10.96 -21.32 15.00
N THR A 624 11.81 -22.35 14.90
CA THR A 624 11.48 -23.73 15.29
C THR A 624 12.58 -24.45 16.05
N GLY A 625 13.80 -23.85 16.12
CA GLY A 625 14.97 -24.47 16.68
C GLY A 625 15.03 -24.46 18.20
N LYS A 626 15.86 -25.33 18.79
CA LYS A 626 16.06 -25.42 20.23
C LYS A 626 16.77 -24.22 20.85
N LEU A 627 17.54 -23.48 20.04
CA LEU A 627 18.31 -22.30 20.46
C LEU A 627 17.52 -21.00 20.42
N ARG A 628 16.21 -21.04 20.08
CA ARG A 628 15.33 -19.87 20.11
C ARG A 628 15.11 -19.38 21.54
N CYS A 629 14.80 -18.12 21.71
CA CYS A 629 14.44 -17.56 23.02
C CYS A 629 13.13 -18.19 23.52
N PRO A 630 13.11 -18.80 24.71
CA PRO A 630 11.92 -19.47 25.24
C PRO A 630 10.86 -18.47 25.71
N THR A 631 11.23 -17.23 26.07
CA THR A 631 10.33 -16.18 26.58
C THR A 631 9.48 -15.54 25.51
N CYS A 632 10.07 -15.19 24.36
CA CYS A 632 9.35 -14.59 23.23
C CYS A 632 9.08 -15.61 22.11
N ASP A 633 9.43 -16.88 22.29
CA ASP A 633 9.29 -17.93 21.28
C ASP A 633 9.92 -17.55 19.91
N GLY A 634 11.04 -16.78 19.96
CA GLY A 634 11.78 -16.35 18.78
C GLY A 634 11.21 -15.16 18.01
N THR A 635 10.24 -14.44 18.56
CA THR A 635 9.74 -13.19 17.95
C THR A 635 10.65 -11.98 18.21
N GLY A 636 11.45 -12.02 19.29
CA GLY A 636 12.27 -10.88 19.72
C GLY A 636 11.50 -9.85 20.55
N VAL A 637 10.17 -9.85 20.45
CA VAL A 637 9.28 -8.91 21.13
C VAL A 637 8.21 -9.66 21.94
N ILE A 638 7.63 -8.99 22.92
CA ILE A 638 6.45 -9.43 23.65
C ILE A 638 5.35 -8.43 23.37
N SER A 639 4.28 -8.91 22.73
CA SER A 639 3.08 -8.11 22.49
C SER A 639 2.21 -8.11 23.75
N LEU A 640 1.96 -6.94 24.28
CA LEU A 640 1.07 -6.75 25.43
C LEU A 640 -0.31 -6.36 24.90
N ASP A 641 -1.26 -7.27 25.00
CA ASP A 641 -2.68 -6.97 24.81
C ASP A 641 -3.17 -6.10 26.00
N VAL A 642 -3.23 -4.81 25.76
CA VAL A 642 -3.77 -3.86 26.74
C VAL A 642 -5.20 -3.55 26.34
N GLN A 643 -6.18 -4.10 27.04
CA GLN A 643 -7.61 -3.87 26.79
C GLN A 643 -7.87 -2.37 26.52
N PHE A 644 -8.47 -2.08 25.34
CA PHE A 644 -8.81 -0.74 24.86
C PHE A 644 -7.64 0.16 24.40
N LEU A 645 -6.42 -0.37 24.27
CA LEU A 645 -5.28 0.29 23.64
C LEU A 645 -4.77 -0.58 22.49
N PRO A 646 -4.06 -0.01 21.50
CA PRO A 646 -3.31 -0.81 20.53
C PRO A 646 -2.33 -1.72 21.28
N ASP A 647 -2.12 -2.92 20.73
CA ASP A 647 -1.09 -3.83 21.23
C ASP A 647 0.26 -3.09 21.30
N VAL A 648 0.93 -3.17 22.43
CA VAL A 648 2.25 -2.56 22.64
C VAL A 648 3.29 -3.67 22.55
N ASP A 649 4.12 -3.60 21.52
CA ASP A 649 5.27 -4.49 21.38
C ASP A 649 6.45 -3.94 22.17
N ILE A 650 6.95 -4.70 23.11
CA ILE A 650 8.15 -4.37 23.86
C ILE A 650 9.27 -5.38 23.55
N PRO A 651 10.54 -4.94 23.46
CA PRO A 651 11.66 -5.86 23.31
C PRO A 651 11.65 -6.92 24.41
N CYS A 652 11.85 -8.17 24.04
CA CYS A 652 11.88 -9.26 25.00
C CYS A 652 12.96 -9.02 26.08
N PRO A 653 12.64 -9.04 27.37
CA PRO A 653 13.61 -8.74 28.43
C PRO A 653 14.76 -9.75 28.51
N ASP A 654 14.55 -10.99 28.07
CA ASP A 654 15.56 -12.03 28.12
C ASP A 654 16.54 -11.97 26.93
N CYS A 655 16.03 -11.86 25.71
CA CYS A 655 16.87 -11.86 24.51
C CYS A 655 17.14 -10.45 23.95
N ARG A 656 16.47 -9.40 24.46
CA ARG A 656 16.63 -8.01 24.05
C ARG A 656 16.53 -7.79 22.53
N GLY A 657 15.61 -8.54 21.90
CA GLY A 657 15.39 -8.46 20.45
C GLY A 657 16.16 -9.50 19.63
N SER A 658 17.22 -10.11 20.15
CA SER A 658 18.07 -11.06 19.37
C SER A 658 17.35 -12.35 18.93
N ARG A 659 16.16 -12.65 19.46
CA ARG A 659 15.34 -13.84 19.14
C ARG A 659 15.91 -15.17 19.64
N TYR A 660 17.13 -15.19 20.16
CA TYR A 660 17.87 -16.37 20.58
C TYR A 660 17.99 -16.48 22.08
N SER A 661 18.15 -17.72 22.55
CA SER A 661 18.51 -18.00 23.94
C SER A 661 19.96 -17.61 24.23
N LYS A 662 20.30 -17.38 25.49
CA LYS A 662 21.66 -17.09 25.93
C LYS A 662 22.69 -18.16 25.51
N VAL A 663 22.24 -19.40 25.35
CA VAL A 663 23.11 -20.53 24.91
C VAL A 663 23.57 -20.30 23.46
N ALA A 664 22.73 -19.73 22.59
CA ALA A 664 23.14 -19.45 21.23
C ALA A 664 24.31 -18.45 21.15
N GLY A 665 24.38 -17.50 22.10
CA GLY A 665 25.46 -16.51 22.19
C GLY A 665 26.80 -17.11 22.64
N SER A 666 26.81 -18.29 23.24
CA SER A 666 28.03 -19.00 23.64
C SER A 666 28.66 -19.83 22.49
N ILE A 667 27.88 -20.12 21.46
CA ILE A 667 28.37 -20.85 20.27
C ILE A 667 28.99 -19.83 19.29
N ARG A 668 30.30 -19.83 19.22
CA ARG A 668 31.07 -18.85 18.46
C ARG A 668 31.79 -19.47 17.30
N ARG A 669 31.96 -18.68 16.25
CA ARG A 669 32.73 -18.99 15.07
C ARG A 669 33.88 -17.99 14.94
N GLU A 670 35.09 -18.46 14.69
CA GLU A 670 36.24 -17.64 14.32
C GLU A 670 36.16 -17.28 12.83
N ASN A 671 36.32 -16.00 12.50
CA ASN A 671 36.44 -15.52 11.12
C ASN A 671 37.90 -15.51 10.64
N ALA A 672 38.16 -15.13 9.40
CA ALA A 672 39.53 -15.08 8.83
C ALA A 672 40.45 -14.04 9.50
N ALA A 673 39.88 -13.06 10.19
CA ALA A 673 40.60 -12.04 10.95
C ALA A 673 40.92 -12.47 12.38
N GLY A 674 40.49 -13.67 12.82
CA GLY A 674 40.71 -14.18 14.17
C GLY A 674 39.65 -13.67 15.18
N GLU A 675 38.58 -13.09 14.74
CA GLU A 675 37.50 -12.60 15.58
C GLU A 675 36.42 -13.67 15.79
N PHE A 676 35.83 -13.70 16.98
CA PHE A 676 34.82 -14.69 17.36
C PHE A 676 33.44 -14.05 17.42
N HIS A 677 32.55 -14.51 16.55
CA HIS A 677 31.15 -14.05 16.50
C HIS A 677 30.16 -15.20 16.71
N SER A 678 29.12 -14.94 17.47
CA SER A 678 27.96 -15.83 17.58
C SER A 678 26.92 -15.49 16.51
N LEU A 679 25.97 -16.40 16.25
CA LEU A 679 24.88 -16.14 15.31
C LEU A 679 23.98 -14.94 15.73
N PRO A 680 23.58 -14.81 17.02
CA PRO A 680 22.87 -13.60 17.46
C PRO A 680 23.65 -12.30 17.17
N GLU A 681 24.95 -12.25 17.47
CA GLU A 681 25.78 -11.06 17.21
C GLU A 681 25.84 -10.71 15.72
N LEU A 682 25.95 -11.71 14.82
CA LEU A 682 25.89 -11.47 13.39
C LEU A 682 24.51 -10.95 12.94
N MET A 683 23.42 -11.43 13.55
CA MET A 683 22.06 -10.96 13.23
C MET A 683 21.84 -9.51 13.65
N ASP A 684 22.54 -9.03 14.69
CA ASP A 684 22.48 -7.64 15.15
C ASP A 684 23.39 -6.70 14.36
N MET A 685 24.32 -7.24 13.55
CA MET A 685 25.20 -6.43 12.67
C MET A 685 24.42 -5.86 11.48
N ASP A 686 24.79 -4.65 11.08
CA ASP A 686 24.45 -4.15 9.76
C ASP A 686 25.15 -4.96 8.65
N ILE A 687 24.61 -4.85 7.42
CA ILE A 687 25.09 -5.65 6.29
C ILE A 687 26.56 -5.34 5.96
N ASN A 688 27.03 -4.09 6.14
CA ASN A 688 28.42 -3.73 5.87
C ASN A 688 29.34 -4.45 6.87
N SER A 689 29.05 -4.33 8.16
CA SER A 689 29.82 -5.01 9.22
C SER A 689 29.75 -6.54 9.10
N ALA A 690 28.58 -7.07 8.76
CA ALA A 690 28.40 -8.51 8.55
C ALA A 690 29.17 -9.02 7.32
N LEU A 691 29.33 -8.19 6.28
CA LEU A 691 30.14 -8.51 5.09
C LEU A 691 31.61 -8.73 5.47
N ASP A 692 32.16 -7.87 6.31
CA ASP A 692 33.54 -8.00 6.81
C ASP A 692 33.69 -9.21 7.72
N ALA A 693 32.78 -9.42 8.65
CA ALA A 693 32.77 -10.57 9.56
C ALA A 693 32.61 -11.93 8.85
N CYS A 694 31.99 -11.93 7.65
CA CYS A 694 31.72 -13.12 6.85
C CYS A 694 32.54 -13.18 5.55
N ALA A 695 33.62 -12.41 5.41
CA ALA A 695 34.41 -12.31 4.17
C ALA A 695 34.95 -13.65 3.67
N ASP A 696 35.24 -14.58 4.58
CA ASP A 696 35.71 -15.96 4.28
C ASP A 696 34.60 -16.92 3.84
N LEU A 697 33.32 -16.53 3.98
CA LEU A 697 32.15 -17.32 3.61
C LEU A 697 31.65 -16.90 2.22
N LYS A 698 32.26 -17.43 1.17
CA LYS A 698 32.05 -17.01 -0.24
C LYS A 698 30.57 -16.77 -0.61
N LEU A 699 29.65 -17.70 -0.30
CA LEU A 699 28.25 -17.60 -0.69
C LEU A 699 27.52 -16.51 0.10
N ILE A 700 27.79 -16.40 1.38
CA ILE A 700 27.20 -15.38 2.26
C ILE A 700 27.74 -14.00 1.85
N SER A 701 29.05 -13.87 1.69
CA SER A 701 29.69 -12.63 1.28
C SER A 701 29.17 -12.13 -0.08
N GLN A 702 28.93 -13.01 -1.05
CA GLN A 702 28.31 -12.65 -2.32
C GLN A 702 26.91 -12.06 -2.14
N ARG A 703 26.06 -12.68 -1.32
CA ARG A 703 24.69 -12.20 -1.04
C ARG A 703 24.69 -10.86 -0.30
N LEU A 704 25.56 -10.73 0.72
CA LEU A 704 25.69 -9.48 1.46
C LEU A 704 26.23 -8.35 0.57
N LYS A 705 27.13 -8.64 -0.34
CA LYS A 705 27.64 -7.67 -1.31
C LYS A 705 26.55 -7.14 -2.23
N VAL A 706 25.66 -8.03 -2.71
CA VAL A 706 24.48 -7.60 -3.52
C VAL A 706 23.60 -6.66 -2.72
N LEU A 707 23.32 -6.97 -1.46
CA LEU A 707 22.51 -6.10 -0.60
C LEU A 707 23.17 -4.73 -0.38
N ARG A 708 24.47 -4.71 -0.11
CA ARG A 708 25.24 -3.46 0.03
C ARG A 708 25.22 -2.65 -1.26
N ASP A 709 25.49 -3.29 -2.40
CA ASP A 709 25.54 -2.64 -3.70
C ASP A 709 24.17 -2.11 -4.16
N LEU A 710 23.07 -2.60 -3.55
CA LEU A 710 21.71 -2.05 -3.67
C LEU A 710 21.41 -0.93 -2.66
N GLY A 711 22.40 -0.44 -1.92
CA GLY A 711 22.22 0.63 -0.93
C GLY A 711 21.49 0.19 0.35
N LEU A 712 21.50 -1.12 0.68
CA LEU A 712 20.90 -1.66 1.90
C LEU A 712 21.93 -1.95 3.00
N GLY A 713 23.18 -1.50 2.82
CA GLY A 713 24.30 -1.80 3.71
C GLY A 713 24.10 -1.44 5.18
N TYR A 714 23.24 -0.47 5.46
CA TYR A 714 22.92 0.00 6.81
C TYR A 714 21.87 -0.82 7.55
N LEU A 715 21.10 -1.67 6.86
CA LEU A 715 20.09 -2.52 7.50
C LEU A 715 20.76 -3.62 8.31
N THR A 716 20.21 -3.94 9.48
CA THR A 716 20.67 -5.08 10.26
C THR A 716 20.16 -6.40 9.66
N LEU A 717 20.93 -7.47 9.80
CA LEU A 717 20.50 -8.78 9.32
C LEU A 717 19.23 -9.27 10.01
N GLY A 718 19.04 -8.91 11.26
CA GLY A 718 17.89 -9.24 12.09
C GLY A 718 16.69 -8.30 11.91
N GLU A 719 16.82 -7.23 11.11
CA GLU A 719 15.72 -6.30 10.84
C GLU A 719 14.49 -7.02 10.34
N GLU A 720 13.34 -6.66 10.87
CA GLU A 720 12.05 -7.28 10.50
C GLU A 720 11.60 -6.77 9.13
N THR A 721 11.21 -7.68 8.23
CA THR A 721 10.78 -7.26 6.89
C THR A 721 9.52 -6.39 6.87
N PRO A 722 8.55 -6.52 7.81
CA PRO A 722 7.42 -5.60 7.87
C PRO A 722 7.76 -4.15 8.28
N SER A 723 8.90 -3.92 8.96
CA SER A 723 9.36 -2.58 9.36
C SER A 723 10.03 -1.80 8.24
N LEU A 724 10.42 -2.48 7.16
CA LEU A 724 11.11 -1.87 6.03
C LEU A 724 10.23 -0.85 5.29
N SER A 725 10.83 0.24 4.86
CA SER A 725 10.21 1.19 3.94
C SER A 725 9.88 0.53 2.59
N GLY A 726 9.04 1.19 1.76
CA GLY A 726 8.68 0.68 0.44
C GLY A 726 9.88 0.41 -0.45
N GLY A 727 10.80 1.36 -0.52
CA GLY A 727 12.00 1.24 -1.32
C GLY A 727 12.98 0.17 -0.80
N GLU A 728 13.15 0.04 0.53
CA GLU A 728 13.97 -1.01 1.12
C GLU A 728 13.42 -2.42 0.82
N ALA A 729 12.11 -2.60 0.98
CA ALA A 729 11.43 -3.85 0.65
C ALA A 729 11.63 -4.21 -0.83
N GLN A 730 11.49 -3.25 -1.71
CA GLN A 730 11.65 -3.43 -3.16
C GLN A 730 13.08 -3.82 -3.53
N ARG A 731 14.08 -3.13 -2.98
CA ARG A 731 15.50 -3.45 -3.19
C ARG A 731 15.87 -4.82 -2.60
N LEU A 732 15.28 -5.20 -1.47
CA LEU A 732 15.47 -6.53 -0.89
C LEU A 732 14.86 -7.64 -1.76
N LYS A 733 13.68 -7.41 -2.37
CA LYS A 733 13.11 -8.31 -3.40
C LYS A 733 14.05 -8.47 -4.58
N LEU A 734 14.56 -7.36 -5.09
CA LEU A 734 15.51 -7.38 -6.20
C LEU A 734 16.77 -8.18 -5.84
N ALA A 735 17.34 -7.96 -4.66
CA ALA A 735 18.51 -8.73 -4.19
C ALA A 735 18.26 -10.23 -4.20
N SER A 736 17.06 -10.68 -3.83
CA SER A 736 16.71 -12.10 -3.81
C SER A 736 16.61 -12.73 -5.21
N GLU A 737 16.38 -11.92 -6.23
CA GLU A 737 16.26 -12.35 -7.64
C GLU A 737 17.58 -12.22 -8.40
N MET A 738 18.54 -11.43 -7.91
CA MET A 738 19.87 -11.33 -8.50
C MET A 738 20.65 -12.62 -8.29
N GLY A 739 21.37 -13.08 -9.33
CA GLY A 739 22.16 -14.32 -9.28
C GLY A 739 21.44 -15.58 -9.78
N ARG A 740 20.16 -15.50 -10.14
CA ARG A 740 19.45 -16.52 -10.92
C ARG A 740 19.58 -16.20 -12.41
N GLY A 741 19.40 -17.17 -13.32
CA GLY A 741 19.47 -16.93 -14.75
C GLY A 741 18.62 -15.72 -15.17
N GLN A 742 19.24 -14.70 -15.75
CA GLN A 742 18.62 -13.41 -16.05
C GLN A 742 18.32 -13.25 -17.54
N SER A 743 19.02 -14.02 -18.38
CA SER A 743 18.73 -14.10 -19.80
C SER A 743 17.28 -14.57 -20.04
N ASP A 744 16.61 -13.99 -21.01
CA ASP A 744 15.22 -14.28 -21.37
C ASP A 744 14.20 -13.94 -20.26
N SER A 745 14.54 -13.02 -19.34
CA SER A 745 13.67 -12.55 -18.27
C SER A 745 13.21 -11.12 -18.51
N VAL A 746 11.95 -10.84 -18.15
CA VAL A 746 11.39 -9.47 -18.03
C VAL A 746 11.30 -9.11 -16.57
N PHE A 747 12.01 -8.06 -16.17
CA PHE A 747 11.89 -7.45 -14.85
C PHE A 747 10.98 -6.22 -14.95
N VAL A 748 9.94 -6.20 -14.16
CA VAL A 748 9.02 -5.06 -14.08
C VAL A 748 9.13 -4.43 -12.70
N PHE A 749 9.40 -3.13 -12.67
CA PHE A 749 9.51 -2.34 -11.45
C PHE A 749 8.35 -1.34 -11.39
N ASP A 750 7.71 -1.25 -10.23
CA ASP A 750 6.63 -0.31 -9.97
C ASP A 750 7.11 0.77 -8.99
N GLU A 751 7.34 1.99 -9.51
CA GLU A 751 7.83 3.16 -8.78
C GLU A 751 9.08 2.87 -7.88
N PRO A 752 10.18 2.36 -8.43
CA PRO A 752 11.33 1.92 -7.64
C PRO A 752 12.15 3.05 -7.00
N THR A 753 11.89 4.32 -7.34
CA THR A 753 12.60 5.48 -6.75
C THR A 753 11.97 6.00 -5.48
N ILE A 754 10.86 5.41 -5.03
CA ILE A 754 10.19 5.83 -3.79
C ILE A 754 11.19 5.86 -2.62
N GLY A 755 11.33 7.04 -1.99
CA GLY A 755 12.19 7.25 -0.84
C GLY A 755 13.69 7.23 -1.14
N LEU A 756 14.11 7.38 -2.40
CA LEU A 756 15.50 7.40 -2.80
C LEU A 756 16.03 8.82 -2.97
N HIS A 757 17.19 9.06 -2.36
CA HIS A 757 18.00 10.23 -2.67
C HIS A 757 18.55 10.15 -4.10
N PRO A 758 18.78 11.25 -4.84
CA PRO A 758 19.36 11.22 -6.19
C PRO A 758 20.62 10.34 -6.34
N SER A 759 21.50 10.30 -5.34
CA SER A 759 22.66 9.39 -5.34
C SER A 759 22.26 7.91 -5.30
N ASP A 760 21.16 7.57 -4.64
CA ASP A 760 20.67 6.19 -4.57
C ASP A 760 19.97 5.80 -5.90
N VAL A 761 19.36 6.76 -6.59
CA VAL A 761 18.84 6.58 -7.96
C VAL A 761 19.95 6.22 -8.93
N MET A 762 21.15 6.83 -8.80
CA MET A 762 22.33 6.45 -9.60
C MET A 762 22.70 4.98 -9.40
N THR A 763 22.68 4.51 -8.16
CA THR A 763 22.95 3.10 -7.82
C THR A 763 21.90 2.18 -8.45
N LEU A 764 20.62 2.55 -8.37
CA LEU A 764 19.52 1.78 -8.97
C LEU A 764 19.66 1.68 -10.49
N LEU A 765 20.00 2.77 -11.17
CA LEU A 765 20.25 2.79 -12.62
C LEU A 765 21.43 1.88 -13.01
N SER A 766 22.47 1.83 -12.20
CA SER A 766 23.62 0.90 -12.42
C SER A 766 23.17 -0.56 -12.31
N VAL A 767 22.23 -0.87 -11.40
CA VAL A 767 21.65 -2.20 -11.27
C VAL A 767 20.78 -2.55 -12.48
N PHE A 768 19.98 -1.62 -12.98
CA PHE A 768 19.21 -1.84 -14.22
C PHE A 768 20.14 -2.13 -15.39
N GLN A 769 21.25 -1.40 -15.51
CA GLN A 769 22.27 -1.67 -16.52
C GLN A 769 22.86 -3.07 -16.38
N SER A 770 23.19 -3.48 -15.15
CA SER A 770 23.71 -4.83 -14.91
C SER A 770 22.71 -5.92 -15.30
N LEU A 771 21.42 -5.75 -15.05
CA LEU A 771 20.38 -6.69 -15.50
C LEU A 771 20.33 -6.80 -17.03
N ILE A 772 20.40 -5.65 -17.71
CA ILE A 772 20.39 -5.57 -19.17
C ILE A 772 21.64 -6.23 -19.78
N ASP A 773 22.82 -5.98 -19.20
CA ASP A 773 24.08 -6.59 -19.62
C ASP A 773 24.07 -8.12 -19.49
N HIS A 774 23.23 -8.67 -18.59
CA HIS A 774 23.00 -10.10 -18.44
C HIS A 774 21.82 -10.64 -19.26
N GLY A 775 21.30 -9.85 -20.22
CA GLY A 775 20.29 -10.24 -21.18
C GLY A 775 18.84 -10.07 -20.73
N ALA A 776 18.58 -9.36 -19.63
CA ALA A 776 17.23 -9.06 -19.18
C ALA A 776 16.61 -7.88 -19.94
N THR A 777 15.28 -7.88 -20.04
CA THR A 777 14.49 -6.71 -20.43
C THR A 777 13.98 -6.03 -19.16
N VAL A 778 14.18 -4.73 -19.01
CA VAL A 778 13.79 -3.97 -17.82
C VAL A 778 12.67 -2.99 -18.19
N ILE A 779 11.53 -3.11 -17.50
CA ILE A 779 10.36 -2.22 -17.65
C ILE A 779 10.13 -1.54 -16.31
N VAL A 780 10.02 -0.22 -16.30
CA VAL A 780 9.87 0.57 -15.08
C VAL A 780 8.65 1.47 -15.22
N ILE A 781 7.71 1.41 -14.29
CA ILE A 781 6.65 2.41 -14.14
C ILE A 781 7.23 3.52 -13.26
N GLU A 782 7.35 4.75 -13.79
CA GLU A 782 8.05 5.80 -13.06
C GLU A 782 7.57 7.22 -13.38
N HIS A 783 7.78 8.10 -12.39
CA HIS A 783 7.55 9.54 -12.47
C HIS A 783 8.84 10.34 -12.25
N ASP A 784 9.87 9.72 -11.68
CA ASP A 784 11.17 10.33 -11.43
C ASP A 784 11.85 10.73 -12.75
N LEU A 785 12.19 12.02 -12.85
CA LEU A 785 12.77 12.58 -14.07
C LEU A 785 14.16 12.03 -14.38
N ASP A 786 14.91 11.64 -13.36
CA ASP A 786 16.25 11.10 -13.54
C ASP A 786 16.21 9.71 -14.17
N VAL A 787 15.28 8.85 -13.73
CA VAL A 787 15.04 7.55 -14.36
C VAL A 787 14.51 7.70 -15.78
N ILE A 788 13.56 8.63 -16.00
CA ILE A 788 12.98 8.88 -17.32
C ILE A 788 14.05 9.36 -18.31
N ARG A 789 14.92 10.30 -17.89
CA ARG A 789 16.03 10.83 -18.71
C ARG A 789 17.10 9.78 -19.05
N ASN A 790 17.23 8.73 -18.23
CA ASN A 790 18.17 7.62 -18.43
C ASN A 790 17.56 6.41 -19.16
N ALA A 791 16.27 6.44 -19.54
CA ALA A 791 15.62 5.38 -20.29
C ALA A 791 16.16 5.25 -21.71
N ASP A 792 16.21 4.03 -22.24
CA ASP A 792 16.43 3.81 -23.67
C ASP A 792 15.16 4.12 -24.46
N TYR A 793 14.01 3.68 -23.91
CA TYR A 793 12.71 3.83 -24.54
C TYR A 793 11.65 4.26 -23.51
N ILE A 794 10.80 5.17 -23.89
CA ILE A 794 9.73 5.71 -23.03
C ILE A 794 8.38 5.43 -23.70
N ILE A 795 7.41 5.04 -22.87
CA ILE A 795 6.00 4.96 -23.24
C ILE A 795 5.26 5.94 -22.33
N ASP A 796 4.81 7.06 -22.91
CA ASP A 796 4.09 8.10 -22.17
C ASP A 796 2.57 7.91 -22.33
N MET A 797 1.89 7.74 -21.21
CA MET A 797 0.45 7.54 -21.14
C MET A 797 -0.28 8.80 -20.68
N GLY A 798 -1.37 9.12 -21.37
CA GLY A 798 -2.12 10.33 -21.09
C GLY A 798 -3.30 10.54 -22.01
N PRO A 799 -3.60 11.83 -22.36
CA PRO A 799 -2.92 13.05 -21.91
C PRO A 799 -3.26 13.48 -20.47
N GLY A 800 -4.40 13.02 -19.93
CA GLY A 800 -4.87 13.28 -18.58
C GLY A 800 -5.03 12.01 -17.76
N GLY A 801 -5.68 12.11 -16.60
CA GLY A 801 -6.11 10.99 -15.78
C GLY A 801 -7.57 10.59 -16.02
N GLY A 802 -7.96 9.38 -15.63
CA GLY A 802 -9.34 8.91 -15.74
C GLY A 802 -9.84 8.79 -17.17
N SER A 803 -11.02 9.37 -17.46
CA SER A 803 -11.64 9.32 -18.80
C SER A 803 -10.86 10.04 -19.90
N GLU A 804 -10.03 11.02 -19.52
CA GLU A 804 -9.14 11.72 -20.43
C GLU A 804 -7.83 10.96 -20.70
N GLY A 805 -7.51 9.96 -19.89
CA GLY A 805 -6.35 9.11 -20.01
C GLY A 805 -6.54 7.87 -20.86
N GLY A 806 -5.78 6.83 -20.54
CA GLY A 806 -5.94 5.49 -21.11
C GLY A 806 -5.44 5.34 -22.55
N ARG A 807 -4.56 6.23 -23.00
CA ARG A 807 -3.95 6.17 -24.35
C ARG A 807 -2.43 6.30 -24.24
N ILE A 808 -1.75 5.75 -25.19
CA ILE A 808 -0.33 6.06 -25.42
C ILE A 808 -0.29 7.37 -26.21
N VAL A 809 0.32 8.40 -25.63
CA VAL A 809 0.44 9.74 -26.20
C VAL A 809 1.69 9.86 -27.06
N ALA A 810 2.78 9.29 -26.57
CA ALA A 810 4.06 9.29 -27.28
C ALA A 810 4.88 8.06 -26.90
N THR A 811 5.74 7.60 -27.80
CA THR A 811 6.75 6.57 -27.54
C THR A 811 8.06 6.95 -28.22
N GLY A 812 9.18 6.55 -27.63
CA GLY A 812 10.49 6.79 -28.23
C GLY A 812 11.59 7.07 -27.21
N THR A 813 12.70 7.60 -27.66
CA THR A 813 13.81 8.05 -26.82
C THR A 813 13.42 9.30 -26.02
N PRO A 814 14.12 9.65 -24.93
CA PRO A 814 13.86 10.89 -24.18
C PRO A 814 13.77 12.14 -25.07
N ASP A 815 14.65 12.27 -26.07
CA ASP A 815 14.61 13.42 -27.00
C ASP A 815 13.36 13.43 -27.88
N GLN A 816 12.86 12.27 -28.30
CA GLN A 816 11.62 12.15 -29.05
C GLN A 816 10.40 12.51 -28.19
N ILE A 817 10.40 12.11 -26.93
CA ILE A 817 9.34 12.46 -25.98
C ILE A 817 9.35 13.97 -25.67
N ARG A 818 10.53 14.58 -25.50
CA ARG A 818 10.68 16.03 -25.32
C ARG A 818 10.10 16.83 -26.51
N ALA A 819 10.22 16.31 -27.71
CA ALA A 819 9.68 16.92 -28.92
C ALA A 819 8.16 16.70 -29.11
N ALA A 820 7.55 15.76 -28.39
CA ALA A 820 6.15 15.40 -28.52
C ALA A 820 5.24 16.44 -27.84
N LYS A 821 4.47 17.19 -28.61
CA LYS A 821 3.63 18.30 -28.12
C LYS A 821 2.55 17.87 -27.12
N ASP A 822 2.01 16.66 -27.28
CA ASP A 822 0.93 16.13 -26.46
C ASP A 822 1.44 15.43 -25.19
N SER A 823 2.75 15.26 -25.05
CA SER A 823 3.37 14.64 -23.87
C SER A 823 3.39 15.64 -22.71
N ALA A 824 2.71 15.27 -21.62
CA ALA A 824 2.81 16.01 -20.37
C ALA A 824 4.21 15.88 -19.77
N THR A 825 4.79 14.67 -19.83
CA THR A 825 6.12 14.34 -19.31
C THR A 825 7.22 15.05 -20.11
N GLY A 826 7.08 15.15 -21.44
CA GLY A 826 8.06 15.78 -22.33
C GLY A 826 8.38 17.24 -21.99
N ARG A 827 7.52 17.92 -21.25
CA ARG A 827 7.73 19.30 -20.80
C ARG A 827 8.72 19.43 -19.64
N PHE A 828 9.03 18.34 -18.99
CA PHE A 828 9.86 18.30 -17.76
C PHE A 828 11.20 17.56 -17.96
N ILE A 829 11.38 16.81 -19.03
CA ILE A 829 12.61 16.05 -19.33
C ILE A 829 13.61 16.78 -20.22
#